data_ee2884076ee7911d1c1e2f0a66bc38ab
#
_entry.id   ee2884076ee7911d1c1e2f0a66bc38ab
#
_cell.length_a   1.000
_cell.length_b   1.000
_cell.length_c   1.000
_cell.angle_alpha   90.00
_cell.angle_beta   90.00
_cell.angle_gamma   90.00
#
_symmetry.space_group_name_H-M   'P 1'
#
loop_
_entity.id
_entity.type
_entity.pdbx_description
1 polymer ?
#
loop_
_entity_poly.entity_id
_entity_poly.type
_entity_poly.pdbx_seq_one_letter_code
_entity_poly.pdbx_strand_id
1 'polypeptide(L)'
;MHRIGTTSSRIFIRDGRRQLRRLLVPFVFLSLLFSSRAMASNPQDLGFQLRLVKETPAYHRGESILLEISYSTSTKDKYQVSTNSALQGIAIHIVPSDGALDLNALRFEHGFAGSIIGGMGVLSSQPATRQIDLCSLYRFGKPGHYSVGIASHEVSRIKSAEEGGGLENLTLESNWVDFDILPPDPAWAAAELSSIELEFNSAEAGASDRAVSRLGRLDTPASVRKLLQLYLRRADTAGPEWSLASTLRESSQLDVIIPALEAALSDPSTNVPSSLPQLLADLHTRKDLGVVTAYPNDDASKPEWEAKAKRRRELQQKYFEQADALLRASITKRSGPQRAAAIYQAWYDAEVSYHTQSLSSDTLSELRFNVLAVESELNHAQRLQFVVMARQTMPQQLLLPIIRSLASDSGTAGASFNDIEPYKLWCDDAPEECRSAILADVQRSQFRTNKNVILLMEEGEHTELDGELKEQLSDPKARQDWAQSERLAAVIVRAASRNLAVPVKAWLTELTGKPGCAADAEASLLGYLFRLGDPTAGKRLSSELWDRKDDCGGQLLRSLHAVRYSDELLPLVSHALKSPNPIAVTQAALFLGEHGSPSSEDLLWQRLESLWTAWHDRASELQVAAMNFSASANPAQQANQLEQALASALAHAKNWKLSPAEIDRLRSGCLTDACREVADGHRVLNL
;
A
#
# COMPACT_ATOMS: atom_id res chain seq x y z
N MET A 1 -38.67 11.29 -58.01
CA MET A 1 -38.11 11.63 -59.33
C MET A 1 -36.60 11.81 -59.10
N HIS A 2 -35.72 11.01 -59.47
CA HIS A 2 -35.22 10.39 -60.66
C HIS A 2 -34.50 9.06 -60.30
N ARG A 3 -34.83 8.02 -61.03
CA ARG A 3 -34.09 6.77 -61.18
C ARG A 3 -32.99 6.96 -62.24
N ILE A 4 -31.83 6.34 -62.03
CA ILE A 4 -30.92 5.80 -63.08
C ILE A 4 -29.98 4.90 -62.27
N GLY A 5 -29.71 3.60 -62.45
CA GLY A 5 -29.80 2.77 -63.65
C GLY A 5 -28.59 1.85 -63.52
N THR A 6 -28.86 0.57 -63.25
CA THR A 6 -27.91 -0.55 -63.12
C THR A 6 -27.20 -0.85 -64.44
N THR A 7 -25.92 -1.21 -64.39
CA THR A 7 -25.38 -2.17 -65.40
C THR A 7 -24.40 -3.14 -64.77
N SER A 8 -24.80 -4.37 -64.80
CA SER A 8 -24.09 -5.59 -64.48
C SER A 8 -23.09 -5.95 -65.58
N SER A 9 -21.85 -6.24 -65.22
CA SER A 9 -20.91 -6.94 -66.12
C SER A 9 -20.30 -8.11 -65.37
N ARG A 10 -20.85 -9.30 -65.69
CA ARG A 10 -20.23 -10.58 -65.36
C ARG A 10 -19.04 -10.83 -66.28
N ILE A 11 -17.86 -10.96 -65.74
CA ILE A 11 -16.73 -11.58 -66.44
C ILE A 11 -16.42 -12.92 -65.76
N PHE A 12 -16.58 -13.98 -66.61
CA PHE A 12 -16.17 -15.35 -66.35
C PHE A 12 -14.62 -15.41 -66.34
N ILE A 13 -14.00 -15.84 -65.24
CA ILE A 13 -12.66 -16.41 -65.25
C ILE A 13 -12.74 -17.77 -64.56
N ARG A 14 -12.72 -18.78 -65.41
CA ARG A 14 -12.60 -20.21 -65.05
C ARG A 14 -11.15 -20.61 -65.39
N ASP A 15 -10.58 -21.46 -64.54
CA ASP A 15 -9.30 -22.14 -64.66
C ASP A 15 -8.00 -21.39 -64.32
N GLY A 16 -7.63 -21.51 -63.07
CA GLY A 16 -6.29 -21.16 -62.54
C GLY A 16 -5.95 -21.77 -61.16
N ARG A 17 -6.85 -22.60 -60.62
CA ARG A 17 -6.72 -23.07 -59.22
C ARG A 17 -5.95 -24.37 -58.95
N ARG A 18 -5.31 -24.97 -59.97
CA ARG A 18 -4.64 -26.27 -59.77
C ARG A 18 -3.13 -26.29 -59.76
N GLN A 19 -2.44 -25.20 -60.13
CA GLN A 19 -1.00 -25.17 -60.09
C GLN A 19 -0.38 -24.38 -58.93
N LEU A 20 -1.14 -23.52 -58.18
CA LEU A 20 -0.62 -22.78 -57.03
C LEU A 20 -0.54 -23.56 -55.72
N ARG A 21 -1.18 -24.75 -55.64
CA ARG A 21 -1.12 -25.58 -54.39
C ARG A 21 0.12 -26.41 -54.22
N ARG A 22 1.02 -26.52 -55.17
CA ARG A 22 2.26 -27.34 -55.09
C ARG A 22 3.52 -26.55 -54.74
N LEU A 23 3.46 -25.24 -54.70
CA LEU A 23 4.60 -24.37 -54.38
C LEU A 23 4.48 -23.64 -53.02
N LEU A 24 3.32 -23.68 -52.36
CA LEU A 24 3.14 -23.00 -51.08
C LEU A 24 3.43 -23.90 -49.83
N VAL A 25 3.45 -25.22 -50.00
CA VAL A 25 3.72 -26.14 -48.89
C VAL A 25 5.18 -26.13 -48.40
N PRO A 26 6.23 -26.01 -49.23
CA PRO A 26 7.60 -25.92 -48.71
C PRO A 26 7.98 -24.56 -48.10
N PHE A 27 7.28 -23.46 -48.44
CA PHE A 27 7.58 -22.15 -47.89
C PHE A 27 7.00 -21.92 -46.49
N VAL A 28 5.90 -22.54 -46.15
CA VAL A 28 5.30 -22.48 -44.80
C VAL A 28 6.10 -23.33 -43.80
N PHE A 29 6.72 -24.42 -44.25
CA PHE A 29 7.61 -25.22 -43.39
C PHE A 29 8.99 -24.58 -43.19
N LEU A 30 9.45 -23.74 -44.12
CA LEU A 30 10.72 -23.04 -44.00
C LEU A 30 10.62 -21.77 -43.13
N SER A 31 9.43 -21.14 -43.08
CA SER A 31 9.19 -19.97 -42.19
C SER A 31 8.93 -20.39 -40.73
N LEU A 32 8.54 -21.62 -40.45
CA LEU A 32 8.43 -22.16 -39.09
C LEU A 32 9.78 -22.57 -38.47
N LEU A 33 10.84 -22.70 -39.29
CA LEU A 33 12.19 -23.02 -38.81
C LEU A 33 13.07 -21.79 -38.51
N PHE A 34 12.61 -20.58 -38.79
CA PHE A 34 13.41 -19.35 -38.57
C PHE A 34 12.83 -18.40 -37.50
N SER A 35 11.79 -18.80 -36.77
CA SER A 35 11.41 -18.08 -35.54
C SER A 35 12.13 -18.64 -34.31
N SER A 36 13.39 -19.02 -34.43
CA SER A 36 14.27 -19.06 -33.28
C SER A 36 14.49 -17.61 -32.85
N ARG A 37 13.59 -17.08 -31.99
CA ARG A 37 13.95 -15.93 -31.16
C ARG A 37 15.33 -16.27 -30.58
N ALA A 38 16.32 -15.44 -30.88
CA ALA A 38 17.60 -15.47 -30.19
C ALA A 38 17.25 -15.30 -28.71
N MET A 39 17.05 -16.41 -27.98
CA MET A 39 16.93 -16.40 -26.53
C MET A 39 18.23 -15.79 -26.04
N ALA A 40 18.15 -14.71 -25.32
CA ALA A 40 19.28 -14.16 -24.61
C ALA A 40 19.79 -15.32 -23.73
N SER A 41 20.99 -15.86 -24.02
CA SER A 41 21.52 -16.97 -23.23
C SER A 41 21.85 -16.44 -21.86
N ASN A 42 21.30 -17.07 -20.82
CA ASN A 42 21.70 -16.78 -19.43
C ASN A 42 23.22 -16.84 -19.30
N PRO A 43 23.84 -16.03 -18.43
CA PRO A 43 25.27 -16.17 -18.14
C PRO A 43 25.60 -17.62 -17.74
N GLN A 44 26.72 -18.18 -18.28
CA GLN A 44 27.06 -19.59 -18.08
C GLN A 44 27.29 -19.98 -16.62
N ASP A 45 27.65 -19.01 -15.78
CA ASP A 45 27.90 -19.20 -14.34
C ASP A 45 26.65 -18.92 -13.48
N LEU A 46 25.49 -18.70 -14.10
CA LEU A 46 24.23 -18.41 -13.41
C LEU A 46 23.14 -19.42 -13.79
N GLY A 47 22.68 -20.19 -12.80
CA GLY A 47 21.59 -21.15 -12.94
C GLY A 47 20.26 -20.47 -12.63
N PHE A 48 19.30 -20.62 -13.55
CA PHE A 48 17.91 -20.23 -13.35
C PHE A 48 17.00 -21.38 -13.80
N GLN A 49 16.27 -21.97 -12.85
CA GLN A 49 15.46 -23.17 -13.09
C GLN A 49 14.04 -23.00 -12.55
N LEU A 50 13.10 -23.57 -13.28
CA LEU A 50 11.71 -23.68 -12.94
C LEU A 50 11.34 -25.16 -12.84
N ARG A 51 10.59 -25.56 -11.79
CA ARG A 51 10.02 -26.90 -11.66
C ARG A 51 8.62 -26.88 -11.05
N LEU A 52 7.82 -27.89 -11.36
CA LEU A 52 6.59 -28.18 -10.62
C LEU A 52 6.93 -28.84 -9.29
N VAL A 53 6.21 -28.45 -8.23
CA VAL A 53 6.40 -29.07 -6.90
C VAL A 53 5.74 -30.46 -6.85
N LYS A 54 4.62 -30.62 -7.56
CA LYS A 54 3.88 -31.91 -7.65
C LYS A 54 4.53 -32.83 -8.71
N GLU A 55 4.78 -34.06 -8.36
CA GLU A 55 5.42 -35.06 -9.26
C GLU A 55 4.55 -35.42 -10.47
N THR A 56 3.22 -35.52 -10.26
CA THR A 56 2.27 -35.76 -11.36
C THR A 56 1.73 -34.43 -11.87
N PRO A 57 2.07 -34.01 -13.11
CA PRO A 57 1.74 -32.67 -13.61
C PRO A 57 0.29 -32.56 -14.12
N ALA A 58 -0.67 -33.19 -13.45
CA ALA A 58 -2.09 -33.14 -13.75
C ALA A 58 -2.88 -32.53 -12.58
N TYR A 59 -3.67 -31.52 -12.87
CA TYR A 59 -4.39 -30.71 -11.87
C TYR A 59 -5.86 -30.57 -12.21
N HIS A 60 -6.70 -30.65 -11.21
CA HIS A 60 -8.09 -30.25 -11.37
C HIS A 60 -8.21 -28.73 -11.55
N ARG A 61 -9.24 -28.29 -12.23
CA ARG A 61 -9.54 -26.86 -12.36
C ARG A 61 -9.74 -26.23 -10.98
N GLY A 62 -8.91 -25.24 -10.63
CA GLY A 62 -8.91 -24.57 -9.31
C GLY A 62 -8.02 -25.21 -8.26
N GLU A 63 -7.38 -26.35 -8.56
CA GLU A 63 -6.32 -26.91 -7.74
C GLU A 63 -5.08 -26.01 -7.81
N SER A 64 -4.34 -25.86 -6.69
CA SER A 64 -3.11 -25.07 -6.61
C SER A 64 -2.00 -25.69 -7.47
N ILE A 65 -1.39 -24.87 -8.33
CA ILE A 65 -0.26 -25.28 -9.20
C ILE A 65 0.97 -24.56 -8.66
N LEU A 66 1.73 -25.27 -7.81
CA LEU A 66 2.94 -24.74 -7.20
C LEU A 66 4.14 -24.90 -8.13
N LEU A 67 4.73 -23.76 -8.50
CA LEU A 67 6.00 -23.67 -9.19
C LEU A 67 7.09 -23.34 -8.18
N GLU A 68 8.24 -24.00 -8.28
CA GLU A 68 9.45 -23.62 -7.58
C GLU A 68 10.42 -22.95 -8.55
N ILE A 69 10.83 -21.75 -8.20
CA ILE A 69 11.87 -20.97 -8.90
C ILE A 69 13.15 -21.09 -8.12
N SER A 70 14.25 -21.31 -8.81
CA SER A 70 15.56 -21.53 -8.20
C SER A 70 16.63 -20.71 -8.93
N TYR A 71 17.41 -19.94 -8.19
CA TYR A 71 18.56 -19.18 -8.67
C TYR A 71 19.83 -19.67 -7.97
N SER A 72 20.90 -19.90 -8.72
CA SER A 72 22.20 -20.30 -8.18
C SER A 72 23.34 -19.75 -9.01
N THR A 73 24.55 -19.63 -8.45
CA THR A 73 25.72 -19.23 -9.21
C THR A 73 26.96 -20.03 -8.78
N SER A 74 27.83 -20.34 -9.73
CA SER A 74 29.14 -20.91 -9.44
C SER A 74 30.19 -19.87 -9.04
N THR A 75 29.89 -18.58 -9.24
CA THR A 75 30.81 -17.46 -8.97
C THR A 75 30.39 -16.71 -7.71
N LYS A 76 31.22 -16.75 -6.68
CA LYS A 76 30.97 -16.11 -5.40
C LYS A 76 30.90 -14.59 -5.56
N ASP A 77 29.97 -13.95 -4.81
CA ASP A 77 29.82 -12.48 -4.66
C ASP A 77 29.63 -11.70 -5.97
N LYS A 78 29.27 -12.38 -7.08
CA LYS A 78 29.08 -11.75 -8.40
C LYS A 78 27.64 -11.31 -8.66
N TYR A 79 26.65 -11.95 -8.04
CA TYR A 79 25.24 -11.71 -8.31
C TYR A 79 24.43 -11.51 -7.02
N GLN A 80 23.42 -10.70 -7.13
CA GLN A 80 22.40 -10.52 -6.10
C GLN A 80 21.02 -10.85 -6.67
N VAL A 81 20.13 -11.38 -5.82
CA VAL A 81 18.73 -11.64 -6.16
C VAL A 81 17.81 -10.87 -5.23
N SER A 82 16.73 -10.32 -5.76
CA SER A 82 15.67 -9.72 -4.95
C SER A 82 14.99 -10.82 -4.11
N THR A 83 14.93 -10.62 -2.80
CA THR A 83 14.20 -11.49 -1.87
C THR A 83 12.77 -11.05 -1.68
N ASN A 84 12.29 -10.11 -2.51
CA ASN A 84 10.93 -9.59 -2.46
C ASN A 84 9.93 -10.73 -2.74
N SER A 85 8.90 -10.85 -1.92
CA SER A 85 7.79 -11.80 -2.13
C SER A 85 6.83 -11.35 -3.25
N ALA A 86 6.85 -10.07 -3.63
CA ALA A 86 6.09 -9.59 -4.78
C ALA A 86 6.74 -10.09 -6.08
N LEU A 87 5.91 -10.47 -7.04
CA LEU A 87 6.35 -10.93 -8.37
C LEU A 87 6.78 -9.77 -9.29
N GLN A 88 7.23 -8.67 -8.69
CA GLN A 88 7.82 -7.56 -9.44
C GLN A 88 9.14 -8.02 -10.07
N GLY A 89 9.24 -7.88 -11.37
CA GLY A 89 10.42 -8.35 -12.10
C GLY A 89 10.30 -9.77 -12.64
N ILE A 90 9.13 -10.42 -12.55
CA ILE A 90 8.87 -11.72 -13.18
C ILE A 90 7.76 -11.57 -14.22
N ALA A 91 8.07 -11.99 -15.45
CA ALA A 91 7.09 -12.18 -16.52
C ALA A 91 6.85 -13.68 -16.72
N ILE A 92 5.59 -14.11 -16.59
CA ILE A 92 5.20 -15.52 -16.76
C ILE A 92 4.61 -15.68 -18.16
N HIS A 93 5.13 -16.64 -18.89
CA HIS A 93 4.68 -17.01 -20.23
C HIS A 93 3.92 -18.34 -20.18
N ILE A 94 2.69 -18.37 -20.66
CA ILE A 94 1.83 -19.56 -20.69
C ILE A 94 1.41 -19.86 -22.13
N VAL A 95 1.52 -21.10 -22.52
CA VAL A 95 1.11 -21.61 -23.84
C VAL A 95 0.23 -22.85 -23.64
N PRO A 96 -1.01 -22.88 -24.23
CA PRO A 96 -1.67 -21.78 -24.95
C PRO A 96 -2.18 -20.70 -23.98
N SER A 97 -2.12 -19.43 -24.40
CA SER A 97 -2.53 -18.28 -23.55
C SER A 97 -4.06 -18.11 -23.50
N ASP A 98 -4.81 -18.56 -24.51
CA ASP A 98 -6.25 -18.36 -24.62
C ASP A 98 -7.08 -19.21 -23.63
N GLY A 99 -6.44 -20.10 -22.90
CA GLY A 99 -7.02 -20.89 -21.80
C GLY A 99 -6.73 -20.35 -20.39
N ALA A 100 -5.84 -19.37 -20.27
CA ALA A 100 -5.37 -18.83 -19.00
C ALA A 100 -5.70 -17.32 -18.90
N LEU A 101 -6.61 -16.96 -18.00
CA LEU A 101 -6.93 -15.56 -17.71
C LEU A 101 -5.90 -14.99 -16.74
N ASP A 102 -5.22 -13.92 -17.13
CA ASP A 102 -4.29 -13.19 -16.26
C ASP A 102 -5.05 -12.37 -15.21
N LEU A 103 -4.93 -12.77 -13.94
CA LEU A 103 -5.55 -12.09 -12.81
C LEU A 103 -4.81 -10.79 -12.43
N ASN A 104 -3.51 -10.68 -12.75
CA ASN A 104 -2.77 -9.45 -12.50
C ASN A 104 -3.31 -8.32 -13.39
N ALA A 105 -3.67 -8.60 -14.64
CA ALA A 105 -4.32 -7.62 -15.50
C ALA A 105 -5.58 -7.04 -14.85
N LEU A 106 -6.40 -7.89 -14.21
CA LEU A 106 -7.60 -7.46 -13.46
C LEU A 106 -7.25 -6.64 -12.21
N ARG A 107 -6.17 -6.96 -11.49
CA ARG A 107 -5.72 -6.27 -10.27
C ARG A 107 -5.12 -4.91 -10.58
N PHE A 108 -4.28 -4.82 -11.60
CA PHE A 108 -3.70 -3.55 -12.06
C PHE A 108 -4.77 -2.55 -12.49
N GLU A 109 -5.86 -3.02 -13.04
CA GLU A 109 -7.01 -2.18 -13.38
C GLU A 109 -7.56 -1.38 -12.19
N HIS A 110 -7.37 -1.85 -10.97
CA HIS A 110 -7.90 -1.27 -9.73
C HIS A 110 -6.85 -0.53 -8.89
N GLY A 111 -5.69 -0.23 -9.47
CA GLY A 111 -4.66 0.59 -8.79
C GLY A 111 -3.90 -0.13 -7.68
N PHE A 112 -3.96 -1.45 -7.61
CA PHE A 112 -3.20 -2.21 -6.62
C PHE A 112 -1.74 -2.36 -7.05
N ALA A 113 -0.97 -1.30 -6.89
CA ALA A 113 0.49 -1.33 -6.94
C ALA A 113 1.01 -1.45 -5.50
N GLY A 114 0.94 -2.63 -4.93
CA GLY A 114 1.59 -2.91 -3.65
C GLY A 114 3.10 -2.83 -3.81
N SER A 115 3.72 -1.78 -3.29
CA SER A 115 5.16 -1.74 -3.12
C SER A 115 5.52 -2.55 -1.88
N ILE A 116 6.12 -3.72 -2.09
CA ILE A 116 6.68 -4.50 -0.98
C ILE A 116 8.18 -4.25 -0.97
N ILE A 117 8.67 -3.71 0.12
CA ILE A 117 10.10 -3.52 0.36
C ILE A 117 10.71 -4.93 0.56
N GLY A 118 11.50 -5.37 -0.41
CA GLY A 118 12.25 -6.61 -0.33
C GLY A 118 13.72 -6.34 -0.08
N GLY A 119 14.39 -7.27 0.57
CA GLY A 119 15.86 -7.27 0.68
C GLY A 119 16.52 -7.74 -0.61
N MET A 120 17.84 -7.58 -0.70
CA MET A 120 18.69 -8.20 -1.71
C MET A 120 19.56 -9.26 -1.03
N GLY A 121 19.56 -10.45 -1.59
CA GLY A 121 20.43 -11.56 -1.14
C GLY A 121 21.55 -11.82 -2.13
N VAL A 122 22.77 -12.09 -1.64
CA VAL A 122 23.88 -12.51 -2.51
C VAL A 122 23.68 -13.96 -2.93
N LEU A 123 23.75 -14.24 -4.22
CA LEU A 123 23.65 -15.60 -4.75
C LEU A 123 24.92 -16.40 -4.47
N SER A 124 24.75 -17.70 -4.27
CA SER A 124 25.82 -18.68 -4.03
C SER A 124 25.57 -19.97 -4.82
N SER A 125 26.43 -20.97 -4.62
CA SER A 125 26.21 -22.31 -5.15
C SER A 125 25.03 -23.04 -4.48
N GLN A 126 24.64 -22.62 -3.27
CA GLN A 126 23.40 -23.07 -2.67
C GLN A 126 22.24 -22.30 -3.32
N PRO A 127 21.25 -22.99 -3.94
CA PRO A 127 20.17 -22.34 -4.63
C PRO A 127 19.30 -21.49 -3.70
N ALA A 128 19.02 -20.24 -4.10
CA ALA A 128 17.96 -19.45 -3.52
C ALA A 128 16.65 -19.88 -4.19
N THR A 129 15.75 -20.48 -3.42
CA THR A 129 14.49 -21.02 -3.93
C THR A 129 13.29 -20.28 -3.36
N ARG A 130 12.22 -20.16 -4.18
CA ARG A 130 10.91 -19.73 -3.73
C ARG A 130 9.81 -20.46 -4.47
N GLN A 131 8.63 -20.52 -3.87
CA GLN A 131 7.45 -21.12 -4.48
C GLN A 131 6.42 -20.03 -4.88
N ILE A 132 5.77 -20.25 -6.02
CA ILE A 132 4.70 -19.42 -6.55
C ILE A 132 3.52 -20.34 -6.84
N ASP A 133 2.33 -19.96 -6.35
CA ASP A 133 1.09 -20.60 -6.79
C ASP A 133 0.60 -19.93 -8.09
N LEU A 134 0.74 -20.63 -9.20
CA LEU A 134 0.34 -20.14 -10.52
C LEU A 134 -1.17 -19.78 -10.56
N CYS A 135 -2.01 -20.50 -9.81
CA CYS A 135 -3.43 -20.21 -9.70
C CYS A 135 -3.77 -18.94 -8.90
N SER A 136 -2.78 -18.36 -8.20
CA SER A 136 -2.95 -17.02 -7.62
C SER A 136 -2.80 -15.89 -8.65
N LEU A 137 -2.25 -16.20 -9.83
CA LEU A 137 -1.93 -15.25 -10.90
C LEU A 137 -2.75 -15.48 -12.17
N TYR A 138 -3.18 -16.72 -12.40
CA TYR A 138 -3.90 -17.13 -13.59
C TYR A 138 -5.11 -17.99 -13.25
N ARG A 139 -6.19 -17.81 -14.00
CA ARG A 139 -7.37 -18.67 -13.95
C ARG A 139 -7.41 -19.56 -15.20
N PHE A 140 -7.23 -20.87 -15.03
CA PHE A 140 -7.31 -21.83 -16.13
C PHE A 140 -8.78 -22.18 -16.41
N GLY A 141 -9.30 -21.65 -17.50
CA GLY A 141 -10.72 -21.85 -17.91
C GLY A 141 -10.96 -23.08 -18.77
N LYS A 142 -9.94 -23.55 -19.49
CA LYS A 142 -10.04 -24.66 -20.46
C LYS A 142 -9.20 -25.86 -19.98
N PRO A 143 -9.74 -27.09 -20.05
CA PRO A 143 -8.95 -28.29 -19.90
C PRO A 143 -7.95 -28.44 -21.06
N GLY A 144 -6.81 -29.04 -20.80
CA GLY A 144 -5.81 -29.29 -21.83
C GLY A 144 -4.38 -29.22 -21.30
N HIS A 145 -3.45 -29.36 -22.22
CA HIS A 145 -2.03 -29.29 -21.98
C HIS A 145 -1.52 -27.84 -22.01
N TYR A 146 -0.72 -27.45 -21.02
CA TYR A 146 -0.11 -26.13 -20.87
C TYR A 146 1.38 -26.25 -20.63
N SER A 147 2.13 -25.29 -21.15
CA SER A 147 3.54 -25.10 -20.85
C SER A 147 3.71 -23.72 -20.21
N VAL A 148 4.56 -23.61 -19.19
CA VAL A 148 4.89 -22.35 -18.53
C VAL A 148 6.40 -22.13 -18.51
N GLY A 149 6.82 -20.91 -18.82
CA GLY A 149 8.18 -20.40 -18.71
C GLY A 149 8.19 -19.04 -18.04
N ILE A 150 9.32 -18.64 -17.50
CA ILE A 150 9.47 -17.39 -16.75
C ILE A 150 10.65 -16.59 -17.30
N ALA A 151 10.41 -15.31 -17.57
CA ALA A 151 11.47 -14.31 -17.70
C ALA A 151 11.60 -13.51 -16.39
N SER A 152 12.82 -13.44 -15.84
CA SER A 152 13.09 -12.81 -14.54
C SER A 152 14.07 -11.65 -14.69
N HIS A 153 13.74 -10.52 -14.06
CA HIS A 153 14.61 -9.34 -13.88
C HIS A 153 15.04 -9.17 -12.41
N GLU A 154 14.92 -10.20 -11.59
CA GLU A 154 15.19 -10.13 -10.16
C GLU A 154 16.66 -10.29 -9.82
N VAL A 155 17.48 -10.73 -10.76
CA VAL A 155 18.91 -10.92 -10.55
C VAL A 155 19.69 -9.75 -11.15
N SER A 156 20.62 -9.22 -10.35
CA SER A 156 21.53 -8.16 -10.77
C SER A 156 22.97 -8.62 -10.63
N ARG A 157 23.82 -8.28 -11.60
CA ARG A 157 25.26 -8.46 -11.53
C ARG A 157 25.90 -7.30 -10.76
N ILE A 158 26.74 -7.62 -9.81
CA ILE A 158 27.55 -6.65 -9.07
C ILE A 158 28.73 -6.26 -9.97
N LYS A 159 28.79 -4.98 -10.39
CA LYS A 159 29.91 -4.47 -11.18
C LYS A 159 31.11 -4.23 -10.29
N SER A 160 32.32 -4.56 -10.80
CA SER A 160 33.57 -4.22 -10.13
C SER A 160 33.78 -2.70 -10.06
N ALA A 161 34.67 -2.25 -9.18
CA ALA A 161 35.04 -0.85 -9.09
C ALA A 161 35.64 -0.32 -10.43
N GLU A 162 36.33 -1.19 -11.16
CA GLU A 162 36.90 -0.89 -12.49
C GLU A 162 35.82 -0.69 -13.56
N GLU A 163 34.67 -1.34 -13.42
CA GLU A 163 33.47 -1.19 -14.29
C GLU A 163 32.57 -0.01 -13.85
N GLY A 164 33.01 0.81 -12.92
CA GLY A 164 32.26 1.96 -12.38
C GLY A 164 31.37 1.64 -11.20
N GLY A 165 31.41 0.41 -10.68
CA GLY A 165 30.62 -0.04 -9.54
C GLY A 165 29.11 -0.14 -9.82
N GLY A 166 28.33 -0.50 -8.82
CA GLY A 166 26.84 -0.56 -8.90
C GLY A 166 26.31 -1.91 -9.36
N LEU A 167 25.02 -1.92 -9.73
CA LEU A 167 24.30 -3.11 -10.15
C LEU A 167 23.88 -3.03 -11.61
N GLU A 168 23.93 -4.15 -12.30
CA GLU A 168 23.44 -4.32 -13.66
C GLU A 168 22.30 -5.35 -13.64
N ASN A 169 21.08 -4.91 -13.97
CA ASN A 169 19.94 -5.81 -14.02
C ASN A 169 20.06 -6.78 -15.19
N LEU A 170 19.82 -8.04 -14.91
CA LEU A 170 19.85 -9.11 -15.91
C LEU A 170 18.43 -9.55 -16.26
N THR A 171 18.24 -9.94 -17.52
CA THR A 171 17.04 -10.68 -17.93
C THR A 171 17.41 -12.14 -18.08
N LEU A 172 16.77 -12.99 -17.27
CA LEU A 172 17.01 -14.44 -17.27
C LEU A 172 15.78 -15.16 -17.79
N GLU A 173 15.99 -16.21 -18.60
CA GLU A 173 14.91 -17.08 -19.09
C GLU A 173 15.02 -18.45 -18.41
N SER A 174 13.89 -18.97 -17.88
CA SER A 174 13.84 -20.32 -17.31
C SER A 174 13.72 -21.40 -18.38
N ASN A 175 13.91 -22.64 -17.99
CA ASN A 175 13.36 -23.76 -18.73
C ASN A 175 11.81 -23.69 -18.74
N TRP A 176 11.19 -24.39 -19.69
CA TRP A 176 9.75 -24.62 -19.73
C TRP A 176 9.39 -25.85 -18.92
N VAL A 177 8.21 -25.81 -18.25
CA VAL A 177 7.61 -26.95 -17.56
C VAL A 177 6.19 -27.15 -18.04
N ASP A 178 5.79 -28.42 -18.21
CA ASP A 178 4.52 -28.81 -18.78
C ASP A 178 3.57 -29.37 -17.72
N PHE A 179 2.28 -29.07 -17.85
CA PHE A 179 1.23 -29.61 -16.98
C PHE A 179 -0.11 -29.71 -17.70
N ASP A 180 -1.01 -30.54 -17.16
CA ASP A 180 -2.34 -30.75 -17.70
C ASP A 180 -3.41 -30.20 -16.75
N ILE A 181 -4.38 -29.47 -17.29
CA ILE A 181 -5.63 -29.16 -16.59
C ILE A 181 -6.66 -30.21 -16.98
N LEU A 182 -7.12 -30.96 -16.00
CA LEU A 182 -8.09 -32.03 -16.18
C LEU A 182 -9.48 -31.48 -16.57
N PRO A 183 -10.29 -32.29 -17.26
CA PRO A 183 -11.70 -31.98 -17.45
C PRO A 183 -12.41 -31.70 -16.12
N PRO A 184 -13.51 -30.91 -16.13
CA PRO A 184 -14.29 -30.65 -14.92
C PRO A 184 -14.72 -31.94 -14.21
N ASP A 185 -14.38 -32.02 -12.92
CA ASP A 185 -14.80 -33.12 -12.04
C ASP A 185 -15.72 -32.58 -10.93
N PRO A 186 -17.05 -32.76 -11.04
CA PRO A 186 -17.97 -32.28 -10.00
C PRO A 186 -17.82 -32.95 -8.65
N ALA A 187 -17.32 -34.19 -8.59
CA ALA A 187 -17.15 -34.92 -7.34
C ALA A 187 -15.92 -34.33 -6.58
N TRP A 188 -14.81 -34.11 -7.29
CA TRP A 188 -13.65 -33.43 -6.72
C TRP A 188 -14.02 -32.00 -6.28
N ALA A 189 -14.73 -31.23 -7.09
CA ALA A 189 -15.12 -29.86 -6.75
C ALA A 189 -16.01 -29.79 -5.51
N ALA A 190 -16.91 -30.75 -5.32
CA ALA A 190 -17.76 -30.84 -4.12
C ALA A 190 -16.95 -31.21 -2.87
N ALA A 191 -16.00 -32.15 -3.00
CA ALA A 191 -15.10 -32.52 -1.90
C ALA A 191 -14.19 -31.35 -1.50
N GLU A 192 -13.64 -30.62 -2.48
CA GLU A 192 -12.83 -29.43 -2.26
C GLU A 192 -13.64 -28.34 -1.56
N LEU A 193 -14.87 -28.05 -1.99
CA LEU A 193 -15.75 -27.08 -1.34
C LEU A 193 -15.99 -27.44 0.13
N SER A 194 -16.25 -28.73 0.43
CA SER A 194 -16.44 -29.20 1.80
C SER A 194 -15.17 -29.02 2.66
N SER A 195 -13.99 -29.29 2.08
CA SER A 195 -12.70 -29.06 2.72
C SER A 195 -12.48 -27.57 3.04
N ILE A 196 -12.83 -26.69 2.13
CA ILE A 196 -12.74 -25.23 2.30
C ILE A 196 -13.68 -24.75 3.42
N GLU A 197 -14.89 -25.30 3.53
CA GLU A 197 -15.82 -24.97 4.60
C GLU A 197 -15.31 -25.37 5.98
N LEU A 198 -14.62 -26.50 6.09
CA LEU A 198 -13.94 -26.91 7.32
C LEU A 198 -12.81 -25.97 7.69
N GLU A 199 -11.98 -25.57 6.72
CA GLU A 199 -10.89 -24.61 6.94
C GLU A 199 -11.43 -23.23 7.36
N PHE A 200 -12.51 -22.77 6.74
CA PHE A 200 -13.14 -21.49 7.10
C PHE A 200 -13.59 -21.41 8.56
N ASN A 201 -14.02 -22.54 9.12
CA ASN A 201 -14.44 -22.65 10.52
C ASN A 201 -13.30 -22.98 11.49
N SER A 202 -12.06 -23.09 11.01
CA SER A 202 -10.89 -23.33 11.85
C SER A 202 -10.53 -22.11 12.68
N ALA A 203 -10.07 -22.33 13.92
CA ALA A 203 -9.54 -21.28 14.79
C ALA A 203 -8.08 -20.90 14.45
N GLU A 204 -7.46 -21.53 13.45
CA GLU A 204 -6.09 -21.25 13.03
C GLU A 204 -5.99 -19.86 12.41
N ALA A 205 -4.95 -19.10 12.78
CA ALA A 205 -4.70 -17.79 12.21
C ALA A 205 -4.52 -17.85 10.67
N GLY A 206 -5.23 -16.98 9.94
CA GLY A 206 -5.19 -16.93 8.47
C GLY A 206 -5.99 -18.04 7.76
N ALA A 207 -6.65 -18.95 8.47
CA ALA A 207 -7.48 -20.00 7.84
C ALA A 207 -8.62 -19.42 6.99
N SER A 208 -9.28 -18.39 7.50
CA SER A 208 -10.35 -17.69 6.75
C SER A 208 -9.86 -17.11 5.42
N ASP A 209 -8.67 -16.48 5.40
CA ASP A 209 -8.11 -15.87 4.19
C ASP A 209 -7.68 -16.93 3.17
N ARG A 210 -7.09 -18.04 3.65
CA ARG A 210 -6.78 -19.19 2.80
C ARG A 210 -8.04 -19.80 2.20
N ALA A 211 -9.09 -19.96 3.01
CA ALA A 211 -10.40 -20.49 2.55
C ALA A 211 -11.03 -19.59 1.48
N VAL A 212 -11.03 -18.26 1.66
CA VAL A 212 -11.52 -17.30 0.66
C VAL A 212 -10.71 -17.40 -0.65
N SER A 213 -9.39 -17.48 -0.56
CA SER A 213 -8.52 -17.68 -1.73
C SER A 213 -8.82 -18.99 -2.47
N ARG A 214 -9.03 -20.10 -1.75
CA ARG A 214 -9.40 -21.40 -2.31
C ARG A 214 -10.79 -21.36 -2.96
N LEU A 215 -11.80 -20.73 -2.35
CA LEU A 215 -13.11 -20.51 -2.95
C LEU A 215 -13.02 -19.78 -4.30
N GLY A 216 -12.18 -18.72 -4.32
CA GLY A 216 -11.92 -17.98 -5.54
C GLY A 216 -11.27 -18.83 -6.64
N ARG A 217 -10.28 -19.67 -6.28
CA ARG A 217 -9.62 -20.56 -7.24
C ARG A 217 -10.58 -21.62 -7.81
N LEU A 218 -11.42 -22.18 -6.95
CA LEU A 218 -12.39 -23.21 -7.36
C LEU A 218 -13.37 -22.68 -8.43
N ASP A 219 -13.79 -21.43 -8.33
CA ASP A 219 -14.55 -20.63 -9.31
C ASP A 219 -15.71 -21.40 -9.98
N THR A 220 -16.44 -22.18 -9.19
CA THR A 220 -17.66 -22.86 -9.58
C THR A 220 -18.89 -22.04 -9.16
N PRO A 221 -20.07 -22.25 -9.75
CA PRO A 221 -21.29 -21.59 -9.29
C PRO A 221 -21.58 -21.79 -7.79
N ALA A 222 -21.20 -22.93 -7.23
CA ALA A 222 -21.38 -23.22 -5.79
C ALA A 222 -20.41 -22.45 -4.92
N SER A 223 -19.09 -22.43 -5.26
CA SER A 223 -18.09 -21.66 -4.51
C SER A 223 -18.37 -20.16 -4.59
N VAL A 224 -18.82 -19.66 -5.74
CA VAL A 224 -19.16 -18.25 -5.93
C VAL A 224 -20.40 -17.85 -5.12
N ARG A 225 -21.43 -18.70 -5.04
CA ARG A 225 -22.58 -18.44 -4.14
C ARG A 225 -22.14 -18.36 -2.68
N LYS A 226 -21.15 -19.18 -2.28
CA LYS A 226 -20.57 -19.10 -0.93
C LYS A 226 -19.82 -17.80 -0.71
N LEU A 227 -19.00 -17.37 -1.67
CA LEU A 227 -18.31 -16.07 -1.64
C LEU A 227 -19.30 -14.90 -1.52
N LEU A 228 -20.36 -14.90 -2.33
CA LEU A 228 -21.43 -13.91 -2.26
C LEU A 228 -22.10 -13.88 -0.88
N GLN A 229 -22.41 -15.06 -0.32
CA GLN A 229 -22.98 -15.16 1.02
C GLN A 229 -22.04 -14.58 2.09
N LEU A 230 -20.74 -14.84 2.00
CA LEU A 230 -19.75 -14.29 2.91
C LEU A 230 -19.60 -12.77 2.75
N TYR A 231 -19.54 -12.30 1.50
CA TYR A 231 -19.44 -10.88 1.17
C TYR A 231 -20.63 -10.07 1.71
N LEU A 232 -21.86 -10.53 1.45
CA LEU A 232 -23.07 -9.83 1.88
C LEU A 232 -23.35 -9.93 3.39
N ARG A 233 -22.81 -10.95 4.10
CA ARG A 233 -22.96 -11.08 5.55
C ARG A 233 -21.97 -10.20 6.33
N ARG A 234 -20.78 -9.90 5.76
CA ARG A 234 -19.69 -9.21 6.44
C ARG A 234 -19.72 -7.68 6.36
N ALA A 235 -20.79 -7.09 5.91
CA ALA A 235 -20.91 -5.62 5.80
C ALA A 235 -20.63 -4.86 7.11
N ASP A 236 -20.62 -5.53 8.26
CA ASP A 236 -20.54 -4.90 9.58
C ASP A 236 -19.17 -5.03 10.28
N THR A 237 -18.19 -5.71 9.66
CA THR A 237 -16.89 -5.92 10.31
C THR A 237 -15.75 -5.33 9.48
N ALA A 238 -14.97 -4.43 10.07
CA ALA A 238 -13.66 -4.04 9.56
C ALA A 238 -12.82 -5.32 9.38
N GLY A 239 -12.58 -5.74 8.15
CA GLY A 239 -11.88 -6.98 7.86
C GLY A 239 -11.82 -7.22 6.36
N PRO A 240 -11.51 -8.40 5.88
CA PRO A 240 -11.12 -8.69 4.50
C PRO A 240 -12.22 -8.49 3.44
N GLU A 241 -13.06 -7.45 3.58
CA GLU A 241 -14.03 -7.03 2.55
C GLU A 241 -13.33 -6.87 1.20
N TRP A 242 -12.15 -6.27 1.20
CA TRP A 242 -11.32 -6.11 0.01
C TRP A 242 -10.93 -7.44 -0.63
N SER A 243 -10.61 -8.47 0.17
CA SER A 243 -10.25 -9.78 -0.37
C SER A 243 -11.45 -10.48 -0.99
N LEU A 244 -12.64 -10.38 -0.38
CA LEU A 244 -13.88 -10.95 -0.92
C LEU A 244 -14.33 -10.24 -2.19
N ALA A 245 -14.36 -8.90 -2.19
CA ALA A 245 -14.71 -8.10 -3.37
C ALA A 245 -13.73 -8.36 -4.52
N SER A 246 -12.42 -8.42 -4.25
CA SER A 246 -11.39 -8.73 -5.23
C SER A 246 -11.57 -10.14 -5.81
N THR A 247 -11.82 -11.13 -4.96
CA THR A 247 -12.07 -12.52 -5.39
C THR A 247 -13.32 -12.65 -6.26
N LEU A 248 -14.41 -11.95 -5.92
CA LEU A 248 -15.62 -11.90 -6.76
C LEU A 248 -15.36 -11.18 -8.10
N ARG A 249 -14.56 -10.12 -8.08
CA ARG A 249 -14.15 -9.39 -9.28
C ARG A 249 -13.32 -10.26 -10.23
N GLU A 250 -12.51 -11.17 -9.69
CA GLU A 250 -11.68 -12.09 -10.46
C GLU A 250 -12.44 -13.33 -11.01
N SER A 251 -13.66 -13.60 -10.54
CA SER A 251 -14.42 -14.79 -10.90
C SER A 251 -14.88 -14.79 -12.37
N SER A 252 -14.90 -15.96 -13.00
CA SER A 252 -15.48 -16.15 -14.35
C SER A 252 -17.01 -16.26 -14.35
N GLN A 253 -17.66 -16.40 -13.18
CA GLN A 253 -19.09 -16.68 -13.01
C GLN A 253 -19.95 -15.40 -13.00
N LEU A 254 -19.75 -14.50 -13.97
CA LEU A 254 -20.45 -13.21 -14.02
C LEU A 254 -21.98 -13.35 -14.04
N ASP A 255 -22.49 -14.36 -14.72
CA ASP A 255 -23.94 -14.60 -14.82
C ASP A 255 -24.57 -15.08 -13.50
N VAL A 256 -23.76 -15.50 -12.52
CA VAL A 256 -24.21 -15.82 -11.16
C VAL A 256 -24.07 -14.60 -10.25
N ILE A 257 -22.95 -13.87 -10.37
CA ILE A 257 -22.61 -12.79 -9.46
C ILE A 257 -23.47 -11.55 -9.70
N ILE A 258 -23.55 -11.08 -10.94
CA ILE A 258 -24.24 -9.83 -11.29
C ILE A 258 -25.70 -9.83 -10.81
N PRO A 259 -26.54 -10.82 -11.18
CA PRO A 259 -27.93 -10.83 -10.71
C PRO A 259 -28.06 -10.92 -9.18
N ALA A 260 -27.14 -11.63 -8.51
CA ALA A 260 -27.16 -11.74 -7.06
C ALA A 260 -26.83 -10.41 -6.35
N LEU A 261 -25.89 -9.62 -6.88
CA LEU A 261 -25.55 -8.31 -6.34
C LEU A 261 -26.64 -7.26 -6.64
N GLU A 262 -27.26 -7.28 -7.82
CA GLU A 262 -28.42 -6.44 -8.16
C GLU A 262 -29.61 -6.73 -7.24
N ALA A 263 -29.89 -8.01 -6.99
CA ALA A 263 -30.91 -8.42 -6.04
C ALA A 263 -30.58 -7.93 -4.61
N ALA A 264 -29.33 -8.02 -4.17
CA ALA A 264 -28.89 -7.56 -2.86
C ALA A 264 -29.04 -6.03 -2.69
N LEU A 265 -28.75 -5.23 -3.74
CA LEU A 265 -29.00 -3.79 -3.72
C LEU A 265 -30.50 -3.45 -3.58
N SER A 266 -31.34 -4.24 -4.20
CA SER A 266 -32.80 -4.03 -4.24
C SER A 266 -33.52 -4.60 -3.02
N ASP A 267 -32.97 -5.61 -2.35
CA ASP A 267 -33.56 -6.28 -1.18
C ASP A 267 -33.35 -5.46 0.09
N PRO A 268 -34.41 -4.99 0.74
CA PRO A 268 -34.30 -4.18 1.96
C PRO A 268 -33.73 -4.91 3.17
N SER A 269 -33.73 -6.24 3.17
CA SER A 269 -33.22 -7.07 4.28
C SER A 269 -31.73 -7.38 4.16
N THR A 270 -31.12 -7.14 3.00
CA THR A 270 -29.71 -7.46 2.76
C THR A 270 -28.81 -6.27 3.14
N ASN A 271 -27.69 -6.56 3.82
CA ASN A 271 -26.66 -5.57 4.08
C ASN A 271 -26.01 -5.11 2.77
N VAL A 272 -25.62 -3.84 2.71
CA VAL A 272 -24.94 -3.27 1.55
C VAL A 272 -23.49 -3.02 1.92
N PRO A 273 -22.52 -3.86 1.48
CA PRO A 273 -21.10 -3.58 1.60
C PRO A 273 -20.72 -2.30 0.86
N SER A 274 -19.76 -1.56 1.40
CA SER A 274 -19.33 -0.26 0.85
C SER A 274 -18.77 -0.34 -0.56
N SER A 275 -18.19 -1.48 -0.91
CA SER A 275 -17.64 -1.73 -2.25
C SER A 275 -18.68 -2.25 -3.27
N LEU A 276 -19.95 -2.50 -2.87
CA LEU A 276 -20.90 -3.20 -3.71
C LEU A 276 -21.28 -2.45 -4.99
N PRO A 277 -21.62 -1.14 -4.98
CA PRO A 277 -21.93 -0.41 -6.21
C PRO A 277 -20.76 -0.42 -7.20
N GLN A 278 -19.54 -0.19 -6.69
CA GLN A 278 -18.34 -0.22 -7.52
C GLN A 278 -18.03 -1.62 -8.05
N LEU A 279 -18.16 -2.65 -7.22
CA LEU A 279 -17.97 -4.05 -7.65
C LEU A 279 -18.96 -4.42 -8.77
N LEU A 280 -20.22 -4.03 -8.65
CA LEU A 280 -21.24 -4.29 -9.66
C LEU A 280 -20.94 -3.58 -10.97
N ALA A 281 -20.49 -2.32 -10.90
CA ALA A 281 -20.07 -1.54 -12.07
C ALA A 281 -18.86 -2.17 -12.78
N ASP A 282 -17.88 -2.64 -12.03
CA ASP A 282 -16.69 -3.33 -12.56
C ASP A 282 -17.07 -4.63 -13.29
N LEU A 283 -17.97 -5.42 -12.69
CA LEU A 283 -18.41 -6.71 -13.26
C LEU A 283 -19.23 -6.53 -14.54
N HIS A 284 -20.15 -5.56 -14.58
CA HIS A 284 -20.87 -5.21 -15.80
C HIS A 284 -19.93 -4.72 -16.89
N THR A 285 -18.98 -3.84 -16.53
CA THR A 285 -17.99 -3.32 -17.47
C THR A 285 -17.15 -4.46 -18.06
N ARG A 286 -16.70 -5.39 -17.21
CA ARG A 286 -15.95 -6.58 -17.66
C ARG A 286 -16.80 -7.50 -18.54
N LYS A 287 -18.09 -7.65 -18.25
CA LYS A 287 -19.01 -8.44 -19.07
C LYS A 287 -19.14 -7.88 -20.48
N ASP A 288 -19.19 -6.55 -20.63
CA ASP A 288 -19.39 -5.88 -21.91
C ASP A 288 -18.09 -5.65 -22.70
N LEU A 289 -17.00 -5.35 -22.02
CA LEU A 289 -15.73 -4.95 -22.66
C LEU A 289 -14.66 -6.03 -22.63
N GLY A 290 -14.79 -7.01 -21.73
CA GLY A 290 -13.71 -7.94 -21.41
C GLY A 290 -12.66 -7.31 -20.49
N VAL A 291 -11.51 -7.99 -20.38
CA VAL A 291 -10.37 -7.51 -19.58
C VAL A 291 -9.57 -6.49 -20.41
N VAL A 292 -9.24 -5.37 -19.78
CA VAL A 292 -8.28 -4.39 -20.34
C VAL A 292 -6.90 -4.74 -19.79
N THR A 293 -5.99 -5.11 -20.66
CA THR A 293 -4.62 -5.48 -20.29
C THR A 293 -3.83 -4.28 -19.75
N ALA A 294 -2.68 -4.54 -19.11
CA ALA A 294 -1.77 -3.50 -18.68
C ALA A 294 -1.36 -2.56 -19.84
N TYR A 295 -0.92 -1.35 -19.49
CA TYR A 295 -0.46 -0.36 -20.49
C TYR A 295 0.64 -0.97 -21.39
N PRO A 296 0.48 -0.90 -22.72
CA PRO A 296 1.42 -1.52 -23.63
C PRO A 296 2.78 -0.81 -23.64
N ASN A 297 3.84 -1.60 -23.76
CA ASN A 297 5.20 -1.08 -23.85
C ASN A 297 5.55 -0.56 -25.26
N ASP A 298 4.78 -0.96 -26.28
CA ASP A 298 5.00 -0.53 -27.66
C ASP A 298 4.07 0.61 -28.06
N ASP A 299 4.59 1.57 -28.82
CA ASP A 299 3.84 2.76 -29.23
C ASP A 299 2.69 2.46 -30.19
N ALA A 300 2.76 1.36 -30.93
CA ALA A 300 1.74 0.99 -31.91
C ALA A 300 0.43 0.53 -31.24
N SER A 301 0.51 -0.11 -30.06
CA SER A 301 -0.64 -0.61 -29.31
C SER A 301 -1.28 0.44 -28.39
N LYS A 302 -0.58 1.55 -28.10
CA LYS A 302 -1.08 2.60 -27.20
C LYS A 302 -2.43 3.21 -27.60
N PRO A 303 -2.67 3.60 -28.87
CA PRO A 303 -3.95 4.22 -29.25
C PRO A 303 -5.16 3.29 -29.06
N GLU A 304 -5.00 1.98 -29.34
CA GLU A 304 -6.06 1.01 -29.10
C GLU A 304 -6.33 0.82 -27.61
N TRP A 305 -5.26 0.75 -26.81
CA TRP A 305 -5.37 0.66 -25.35
C TRP A 305 -6.06 1.88 -24.78
N GLU A 306 -5.68 3.10 -25.19
CA GLU A 306 -6.29 4.36 -24.73
C GLU A 306 -7.78 4.41 -25.07
N ALA A 307 -8.18 3.96 -26.27
CA ALA A 307 -9.57 3.89 -26.67
C ALA A 307 -10.36 2.89 -25.78
N LYS A 308 -9.78 1.72 -25.49
CA LYS A 308 -10.37 0.74 -24.57
C LYS A 308 -10.46 1.28 -23.14
N ALA A 309 -9.39 1.93 -22.65
CA ALA A 309 -9.37 2.50 -21.31
C ALA A 309 -10.39 3.64 -21.16
N LYS A 310 -10.58 4.47 -22.19
CA LYS A 310 -11.64 5.49 -22.24
C LYS A 310 -13.02 4.84 -22.19
N ARG A 311 -13.27 3.86 -23.07
CA ARG A 311 -14.55 3.14 -23.13
C ARG A 311 -14.86 2.44 -21.82
N ARG A 312 -13.86 1.87 -21.16
CA ARG A 312 -13.99 1.28 -19.83
C ARG A 312 -14.51 2.30 -18.81
N ARG A 313 -13.88 3.49 -18.72
CA ARG A 313 -14.32 4.55 -17.78
C ARG A 313 -15.76 4.96 -18.02
N GLU A 314 -16.18 5.11 -19.30
CA GLU A 314 -17.55 5.45 -19.66
C GLU A 314 -18.55 4.36 -19.21
N LEU A 315 -18.21 3.08 -19.37
CA LEU A 315 -19.05 1.96 -18.95
C LEU A 315 -19.09 1.85 -17.43
N GLN A 316 -17.95 1.99 -16.74
CA GLN A 316 -17.91 1.98 -15.28
C GLN A 316 -18.78 3.09 -14.68
N GLN A 317 -18.68 4.31 -15.23
CA GLN A 317 -19.53 5.42 -14.84
C GLN A 317 -21.01 5.08 -15.01
N LYS A 318 -21.41 4.64 -16.20
CA LYS A 318 -22.80 4.26 -16.51
C LYS A 318 -23.35 3.21 -15.54
N TYR A 319 -22.57 2.13 -15.30
CA TYR A 319 -23.03 1.04 -14.44
C TYR A 319 -23.00 1.40 -12.96
N PHE A 320 -22.06 2.25 -12.55
CA PHE A 320 -22.03 2.80 -11.20
C PHE A 320 -23.29 3.66 -10.92
N GLU A 321 -23.67 4.55 -11.84
CA GLU A 321 -24.88 5.36 -11.72
C GLU A 321 -26.15 4.48 -11.65
N GLN A 322 -26.19 3.37 -12.37
CA GLN A 322 -27.28 2.41 -12.29
C GLN A 322 -27.33 1.70 -10.93
N ALA A 323 -26.19 1.27 -10.41
CA ALA A 323 -26.09 0.63 -9.10
C ALA A 323 -26.48 1.60 -7.96
N ASP A 324 -26.01 2.85 -8.02
CA ASP A 324 -26.38 3.91 -7.06
C ASP A 324 -27.88 4.21 -7.11
N ALA A 325 -28.46 4.26 -8.29
CA ALA A 325 -29.91 4.45 -8.44
C ALA A 325 -30.74 3.30 -7.81
N LEU A 326 -30.29 2.05 -7.96
CA LEU A 326 -30.92 0.90 -7.30
C LEU A 326 -30.79 1.00 -5.78
N LEU A 327 -29.62 1.37 -5.27
CA LEU A 327 -29.37 1.58 -3.84
C LEU A 327 -30.34 2.64 -3.29
N ARG A 328 -30.36 3.83 -3.89
CA ARG A 328 -31.21 4.97 -3.46
C ARG A 328 -32.69 4.61 -3.45
N ALA A 329 -33.17 3.91 -4.50
CA ALA A 329 -34.57 3.45 -4.57
C ALA A 329 -34.93 2.43 -3.47
N SER A 330 -33.94 1.75 -2.90
CA SER A 330 -34.14 0.78 -1.81
C SER A 330 -34.16 1.40 -0.41
N ILE A 331 -33.57 2.60 -0.20
CA ILE A 331 -33.39 3.23 1.13
C ILE A 331 -34.70 3.36 1.89
N THR A 332 -35.78 3.82 1.23
CA THR A 332 -37.10 4.04 1.87
C THR A 332 -37.77 2.73 2.32
N LYS A 333 -37.35 1.61 1.77
CA LYS A 333 -37.87 0.28 2.11
C LYS A 333 -37.06 -0.40 3.21
N ARG A 334 -35.88 0.13 3.55
CA ARG A 334 -34.96 -0.39 4.56
C ARG A 334 -35.30 0.18 5.94
N SER A 335 -34.86 -0.51 6.99
CA SER A 335 -35.02 -0.07 8.39
C SER A 335 -33.74 -0.36 9.20
N GLY A 336 -33.57 0.30 10.34
CA GLY A 336 -32.47 0.08 11.27
C GLY A 336 -31.09 0.19 10.60
N PRO A 337 -30.12 -0.63 11.03
CA PRO A 337 -28.74 -0.59 10.53
C PRO A 337 -28.62 -0.74 9.01
N GLN A 338 -29.51 -1.52 8.35
CA GLN A 338 -29.48 -1.66 6.89
C GLN A 338 -29.85 -0.35 6.18
N ARG A 339 -30.78 0.43 6.75
CA ARG A 339 -31.11 1.75 6.23
C ARG A 339 -29.95 2.72 6.46
N ALA A 340 -29.37 2.72 7.65
CA ALA A 340 -28.22 3.57 7.98
C ALA A 340 -27.04 3.28 7.05
N ALA A 341 -26.68 2.02 6.85
CA ALA A 341 -25.62 1.63 5.92
C ALA A 341 -25.89 2.06 4.48
N ALA A 342 -27.14 1.95 3.99
CA ALA A 342 -27.50 2.39 2.66
C ALA A 342 -27.45 3.92 2.48
N ILE A 343 -27.87 4.68 3.50
CA ILE A 343 -27.76 6.16 3.52
C ILE A 343 -26.28 6.57 3.53
N TYR A 344 -25.48 5.94 4.39
CA TYR A 344 -24.03 6.18 4.44
C TYR A 344 -23.39 5.90 3.09
N GLN A 345 -23.72 4.77 2.46
CA GLN A 345 -23.13 4.41 1.17
C GLN A 345 -23.50 5.40 0.07
N ALA A 346 -24.78 5.82 0.01
CA ALA A 346 -25.22 6.81 -0.98
C ALA A 346 -24.53 8.18 -0.79
N TRP A 347 -24.22 8.55 0.44
CA TRP A 347 -23.43 9.74 0.74
C TRP A 347 -21.96 9.54 0.36
N TYR A 348 -21.35 8.42 0.75
CA TYR A 348 -19.94 8.10 0.49
C TYR A 348 -19.65 8.07 -1.01
N ASP A 349 -20.51 7.43 -1.79
CA ASP A 349 -20.43 7.40 -3.24
C ASP A 349 -20.52 8.80 -3.86
N ALA A 350 -21.36 9.65 -3.29
CA ALA A 350 -21.51 11.03 -3.74
C ALA A 350 -20.31 11.94 -3.38
N GLU A 351 -19.65 11.70 -2.27
CA GLU A 351 -18.54 12.51 -1.76
C GLU A 351 -17.19 12.09 -2.34
N VAL A 352 -16.93 10.78 -2.45
CA VAL A 352 -15.60 10.20 -2.76
C VAL A 352 -15.47 9.76 -4.21
N SER A 353 -16.59 9.37 -4.83
CA SER A 353 -16.52 8.84 -6.18
C SER A 353 -16.19 9.93 -7.19
N TYR A 354 -15.07 9.76 -7.89
CA TYR A 354 -14.70 10.57 -9.06
C TYR A 354 -15.78 10.60 -10.15
N HIS A 355 -16.78 9.75 -10.01
CA HIS A 355 -17.87 9.59 -10.97
C HIS A 355 -19.07 10.51 -10.71
N THR A 356 -19.17 11.13 -9.53
CA THR A 356 -20.34 11.95 -9.13
C THR A 356 -20.10 13.45 -9.18
N GLN A 357 -19.12 13.93 -9.94
CA GLN A 357 -18.76 15.37 -10.06
C GLN A 357 -19.93 16.33 -10.45
N SER A 358 -21.14 15.82 -10.62
CA SER A 358 -22.32 16.59 -11.06
C SER A 358 -23.34 16.89 -9.96
N LEU A 359 -23.13 16.45 -8.72
CA LEU A 359 -24.10 16.73 -7.66
C LEU A 359 -23.96 18.16 -7.14
N SER A 360 -25.10 18.83 -6.91
CA SER A 360 -25.10 20.16 -6.33
C SER A 360 -24.64 20.14 -4.87
N SER A 361 -24.09 21.27 -4.39
CA SER A 361 -23.71 21.44 -2.98
C SER A 361 -24.88 21.19 -2.02
N ASP A 362 -26.09 21.52 -2.44
CA ASP A 362 -27.32 21.34 -1.64
C ASP A 362 -27.64 19.84 -1.49
N THR A 363 -27.51 19.06 -2.56
CA THR A 363 -27.72 17.60 -2.53
C THR A 363 -26.70 16.92 -1.62
N LEU A 364 -25.43 17.33 -1.71
CA LEU A 364 -24.38 16.80 -0.83
C LEU A 364 -24.63 17.16 0.64
N SER A 365 -25.07 18.39 0.91
CA SER A 365 -25.44 18.82 2.26
C SER A 365 -26.61 17.99 2.81
N GLU A 366 -27.65 17.77 2.01
CA GLU A 366 -28.78 16.91 2.40
C GLU A 366 -28.32 15.49 2.74
N LEU A 367 -27.46 14.90 1.91
CA LEU A 367 -26.91 13.55 2.17
C LEU A 367 -26.11 13.50 3.47
N ARG A 368 -25.30 14.52 3.78
CA ARG A 368 -24.53 14.60 5.05
C ARG A 368 -25.48 14.67 6.25
N PHE A 369 -26.54 15.48 6.20
CA PHE A 369 -27.53 15.53 7.27
C PHE A 369 -28.32 14.22 7.41
N ASN A 370 -28.59 13.52 6.31
CA ASN A 370 -29.21 12.19 6.37
C ASN A 370 -28.30 11.17 7.05
N VAL A 371 -26.97 11.20 6.82
CA VAL A 371 -26.01 10.36 7.54
C VAL A 371 -25.96 10.72 9.01
N LEU A 372 -25.91 12.01 9.34
CA LEU A 372 -25.90 12.48 10.73
C LEU A 372 -27.16 12.01 11.49
N ALA A 373 -28.31 11.97 10.85
CA ALA A 373 -29.57 11.53 11.47
C ALA A 373 -29.62 10.04 11.82
N VAL A 374 -28.74 9.22 11.23
CA VAL A 374 -28.65 7.77 11.46
C VAL A 374 -27.28 7.34 12.00
N GLU A 375 -26.45 8.26 12.44
CA GLU A 375 -25.04 8.00 12.79
C GLU A 375 -24.88 6.96 13.89
N SER A 376 -25.79 6.93 14.88
CA SER A 376 -25.78 5.97 15.98
C SER A 376 -26.05 4.52 15.55
N GLU A 377 -26.58 4.31 14.35
CA GLU A 377 -26.80 2.98 13.76
C GLU A 377 -25.64 2.54 12.86
N LEU A 378 -24.68 3.42 12.59
CA LEU A 378 -23.48 3.12 11.79
C LEU A 378 -22.44 2.41 12.64
N ASN A 379 -21.63 1.57 12.01
CA ASN A 379 -20.47 0.96 12.66
C ASN A 379 -19.35 1.97 12.89
N HIS A 380 -18.37 1.61 13.72
CA HIS A 380 -17.25 2.48 14.09
C HIS A 380 -16.49 3.03 12.87
N ALA A 381 -16.16 2.19 11.90
CA ALA A 381 -15.41 2.60 10.70
C ALA A 381 -16.18 3.59 9.83
N GLN A 382 -17.49 3.38 9.64
CA GLN A 382 -18.37 4.29 8.90
C GLN A 382 -18.51 5.64 9.60
N ARG A 383 -18.69 5.66 10.94
CA ARG A 383 -18.75 6.88 11.74
C ARG A 383 -17.45 7.67 11.65
N LEU A 384 -16.31 6.99 11.79
CA LEU A 384 -14.99 7.62 11.66
C LEU A 384 -14.77 8.24 10.28
N GLN A 385 -15.03 7.47 9.21
CA GLN A 385 -14.90 7.97 7.84
C GLN A 385 -15.82 9.17 7.58
N PHE A 386 -17.05 9.11 8.08
CA PHE A 386 -17.99 10.23 7.97
C PHE A 386 -17.45 11.51 8.63
N VAL A 387 -16.97 11.41 9.87
CA VAL A 387 -16.43 12.56 10.60
C VAL A 387 -15.23 13.16 9.90
N VAL A 388 -14.26 12.33 9.48
CA VAL A 388 -13.04 12.77 8.79
C VAL A 388 -13.38 13.58 7.55
N MET A 389 -14.32 13.11 6.74
CA MET A 389 -14.69 13.76 5.48
C MET A 389 -15.62 14.96 5.66
N ALA A 390 -16.60 14.86 6.57
CA ALA A 390 -17.59 15.90 6.79
C ALA A 390 -17.02 17.12 7.54
N ARG A 391 -15.87 16.97 8.23
CA ARG A 391 -15.28 18.01 9.10
C ARG A 391 -15.04 19.36 8.38
N GLN A 392 -14.68 19.33 7.11
CA GLN A 392 -14.39 20.54 6.34
C GLN A 392 -15.67 21.30 5.92
N THR A 393 -16.82 20.65 5.98
CA THR A 393 -18.07 21.15 5.37
C THR A 393 -19.26 21.21 6.32
N MET A 394 -19.17 20.57 7.50
CA MET A 394 -20.20 20.57 8.52
C MET A 394 -19.76 21.36 9.77
N PRO A 395 -20.72 21.96 10.51
CA PRO A 395 -20.42 22.62 11.78
C PRO A 395 -19.79 21.63 12.79
N GLN A 396 -18.67 22.04 13.36
CA GLN A 396 -17.90 21.24 14.33
C GLN A 396 -18.74 20.78 15.52
N GLN A 397 -19.65 21.62 16.01
CA GLN A 397 -20.52 21.30 17.14
C GLN A 397 -21.40 20.07 16.90
N LEU A 398 -21.72 19.75 15.64
CA LEU A 398 -22.50 18.56 15.28
C LEU A 398 -21.64 17.30 15.26
N LEU A 399 -20.35 17.40 14.97
CA LEU A 399 -19.43 16.29 14.83
C LEU A 399 -18.73 15.93 16.15
N LEU A 400 -18.49 16.90 17.02
CA LEU A 400 -17.75 16.70 18.27
C LEU A 400 -18.32 15.61 19.18
N PRO A 401 -19.65 15.44 19.38
CA PRO A 401 -20.22 14.33 20.15
C PRO A 401 -19.87 12.96 19.55
N ILE A 402 -19.86 12.85 18.21
CA ILE A 402 -19.52 11.61 17.50
C ILE A 402 -18.04 11.30 17.69
N ILE A 403 -17.17 12.31 17.55
CA ILE A 403 -15.71 12.19 17.74
C ILE A 403 -15.40 11.69 19.15
N ARG A 404 -16.03 12.25 20.19
CA ARG A 404 -15.88 11.83 21.58
C ARG A 404 -16.28 10.37 21.80
N SER A 405 -17.43 9.98 21.21
CA SER A 405 -17.90 8.59 21.30
C SER A 405 -16.93 7.65 20.62
N LEU A 406 -16.44 7.99 19.41
CA LEU A 406 -15.45 7.20 18.69
C LEU A 406 -14.14 7.04 19.46
N ALA A 407 -13.64 8.10 20.07
CA ALA A 407 -12.44 8.07 20.90
C ALA A 407 -12.66 7.18 22.14
N SER A 408 -13.84 7.24 22.77
CA SER A 408 -14.19 6.41 23.92
C SER A 408 -14.36 4.94 23.57
N ASP A 409 -14.88 4.63 22.37
CA ASP A 409 -15.11 3.29 21.86
C ASP A 409 -13.81 2.64 21.36
N SER A 410 -12.80 3.42 20.98
CA SER A 410 -11.51 2.95 20.45
C SER A 410 -10.68 2.12 21.42
N GLY A 411 -11.15 1.91 22.61
CA GLY A 411 -10.68 1.00 23.66
C GLY A 411 -9.16 0.73 23.67
N THR A 412 -8.57 0.88 24.76
CA THR A 412 -7.16 1.01 25.06
C THR A 412 -6.25 -0.17 24.70
N ALA A 413 -6.77 -1.31 24.28
CA ALA A 413 -5.97 -2.52 24.09
C ALA A 413 -5.95 -2.98 22.62
N GLY A 414 -4.84 -2.74 21.94
CA GLY A 414 -4.56 -3.31 20.61
C GLY A 414 -5.01 -2.47 19.42
N ALA A 415 -5.18 -1.18 19.63
CA ALA A 415 -5.63 -0.22 18.63
C ALA A 415 -4.74 -0.17 17.37
N SER A 416 -5.36 -0.29 16.21
CA SER A 416 -4.72 -0.08 14.91
C SER A 416 -4.41 1.41 14.67
N PHE A 417 -3.68 1.73 13.61
CA PHE A 417 -3.39 3.12 13.22
C PHE A 417 -4.67 3.99 13.10
N ASN A 418 -5.80 3.40 12.69
CA ASN A 418 -7.08 4.09 12.53
C ASN A 418 -7.73 4.54 13.86
N ASP A 419 -7.32 3.97 15.00
CA ASP A 419 -7.91 4.27 16.30
C ASP A 419 -7.36 5.57 16.92
N ILE A 420 -6.33 6.17 16.31
CA ILE A 420 -5.70 7.40 16.78
C ILE A 420 -6.43 8.63 16.21
N GLU A 421 -7.01 8.50 15.04
CA GLU A 421 -7.61 9.61 14.32
C GLU A 421 -8.74 10.32 15.10
N PRO A 422 -9.65 9.61 15.81
CA PRO A 422 -10.63 10.26 16.66
C PRO A 422 -10.01 11.14 17.75
N TYR A 423 -8.93 10.70 18.37
CA TYR A 423 -8.23 11.49 19.39
C TYR A 423 -7.55 12.72 18.79
N LYS A 424 -6.93 12.62 17.63
CA LYS A 424 -6.37 13.79 16.92
C LYS A 424 -7.44 14.82 16.63
N LEU A 425 -8.55 14.37 16.04
CA LEU A 425 -9.70 15.25 15.73
C LEU A 425 -10.25 15.91 17.00
N TRP A 426 -10.38 15.14 18.10
CA TRP A 426 -10.83 15.68 19.37
C TRP A 426 -9.87 16.70 19.96
N CYS A 427 -8.57 16.39 20.00
CA CYS A 427 -7.56 17.31 20.51
C CYS A 427 -7.40 18.57 19.67
N ASP A 428 -7.64 18.49 18.36
CA ASP A 428 -7.67 19.68 17.51
C ASP A 428 -8.90 20.57 17.82
N ASP A 429 -10.06 19.95 18.09
CA ASP A 429 -11.34 20.63 18.24
C ASP A 429 -11.62 21.10 19.67
N ALA A 430 -11.14 20.35 20.68
CA ALA A 430 -11.29 20.63 22.10
C ALA A 430 -10.04 20.19 22.89
N PRO A 431 -8.92 20.91 22.76
CA PRO A 431 -7.61 20.45 23.21
C PRO A 431 -7.53 20.16 24.72
N GLU A 432 -8.03 21.04 25.56
CA GLU A 432 -7.98 20.88 27.02
C GLU A 432 -8.79 19.65 27.49
N GLU A 433 -9.99 19.50 26.93
CA GLU A 433 -10.87 18.37 27.28
C GLU A 433 -10.25 17.03 26.81
N CYS A 434 -9.75 16.99 25.56
CA CYS A 434 -9.10 15.80 25.01
C CYS A 434 -7.90 15.37 25.84
N ARG A 435 -7.00 16.29 26.18
CA ARG A 435 -5.78 16.03 26.97
C ARG A 435 -6.12 15.48 28.36
N SER A 436 -7.12 16.08 29.03
CA SER A 436 -7.61 15.59 30.31
C SER A 436 -8.19 14.17 30.21
N ALA A 437 -8.91 13.86 29.14
CA ALA A 437 -9.46 12.54 28.89
C ALA A 437 -8.36 11.51 28.61
N ILE A 438 -7.33 11.87 27.86
CA ILE A 438 -6.17 11.00 27.59
C ILE A 438 -5.43 10.68 28.90
N LEU A 439 -5.19 11.67 29.75
CA LEU A 439 -4.54 11.47 31.04
C LEU A 439 -5.33 10.49 31.92
N ALA A 440 -6.64 10.68 32.03
CA ALA A 440 -7.52 9.77 32.75
C ALA A 440 -7.54 8.34 32.16
N ASP A 441 -7.41 8.22 30.83
CA ASP A 441 -7.35 6.92 30.15
C ASP A 441 -6.02 6.22 30.40
N VAL A 442 -4.91 6.94 30.37
CA VAL A 442 -3.57 6.41 30.70
C VAL A 442 -3.54 5.84 32.11
N GLN A 443 -4.12 6.53 33.10
CA GLN A 443 -4.23 6.06 34.47
C GLN A 443 -5.11 4.79 34.57
N ARG A 444 -6.33 4.87 34.02
CA ARG A 444 -7.31 3.75 34.08
C ARG A 444 -6.79 2.49 33.40
N SER A 445 -6.05 2.63 32.29
CA SER A 445 -5.51 1.51 31.51
C SER A 445 -4.21 0.94 32.07
N GLN A 446 -3.67 1.49 33.17
CA GLN A 446 -2.36 1.15 33.69
C GLN A 446 -1.26 1.24 32.61
N PHE A 447 -1.22 2.36 31.88
CA PHE A 447 -0.27 2.66 30.80
C PHE A 447 -0.35 1.71 29.59
N ARG A 448 -1.52 1.11 29.34
CA ARG A 448 -1.74 0.30 28.12
C ARG A 448 -2.34 1.09 26.96
N THR A 449 -2.59 2.38 27.14
CA THR A 449 -3.04 3.29 26.08
C THR A 449 -2.06 3.29 24.92
N ASN A 450 -2.57 3.43 23.70
CA ASN A 450 -1.74 3.46 22.50
C ASN A 450 -0.68 4.58 22.59
N LYS A 451 0.59 4.28 22.25
CA LYS A 451 1.71 5.21 22.28
C LYS A 451 1.37 6.54 21.57
N ASN A 452 0.78 6.48 20.40
CA ASN A 452 0.49 7.69 19.62
C ASN A 452 -0.62 8.56 20.23
N VAL A 453 -1.53 7.96 21.00
CA VAL A 453 -2.53 8.70 21.80
C VAL A 453 -1.82 9.35 22.99
N ILE A 454 -0.90 8.65 23.66
CA ILE A 454 -0.09 9.21 24.77
C ILE A 454 0.67 10.45 24.29
N LEU A 455 1.17 10.47 23.05
CA LEU A 455 1.90 11.61 22.50
C LEU A 455 1.02 12.87 22.28
N LEU A 456 -0.31 12.73 22.32
CA LEU A 456 -1.25 13.86 22.31
C LEU A 456 -1.49 14.47 23.70
N MET A 457 -1.03 13.82 24.80
CA MET A 457 -1.11 14.37 26.14
C MET A 457 -0.39 15.70 26.23
N GLU A 458 -0.84 16.52 27.14
CA GLU A 458 -0.10 17.73 27.54
C GLU A 458 1.24 17.37 28.18
N GLU A 459 2.28 18.11 27.82
CA GLU A 459 3.56 18.01 28.51
C GLU A 459 3.49 18.69 29.87
N GLY A 460 3.89 17.97 30.90
CA GLY A 460 3.92 18.52 32.24
C GLY A 460 4.54 17.55 33.23
N GLU A 461 4.83 18.05 34.46
CA GLU A 461 5.20 17.20 35.58
C GLU A 461 3.90 16.76 36.30
N HIS A 462 3.43 15.55 35.98
CA HIS A 462 2.27 14.92 36.58
C HIS A 462 2.71 14.04 37.74
N THR A 463 2.98 14.66 38.91
CA THR A 463 3.48 13.95 40.11
C THR A 463 2.54 12.89 40.62
N GLU A 464 1.24 12.98 40.30
CA GLU A 464 0.22 11.99 40.59
C GLU A 464 0.45 10.64 39.90
N LEU A 465 1.20 10.62 38.78
CA LEU A 465 1.57 9.39 38.05
C LEU A 465 2.85 8.74 38.61
N ASP A 466 3.66 9.44 39.37
CA ASP A 466 4.99 9.00 39.77
C ASP A 466 4.99 7.67 40.54
N GLY A 467 3.98 7.45 41.37
CA GLY A 467 3.85 6.21 42.17
C GLY A 467 3.67 5.00 41.27
N GLU A 468 2.72 5.07 40.35
CA GLU A 468 2.38 3.97 39.42
C GLU A 468 3.51 3.78 38.38
N LEU A 469 4.09 4.87 37.85
CA LEU A 469 5.23 4.80 36.94
C LEU A 469 6.43 4.14 37.60
N LYS A 470 6.71 4.44 38.89
CA LYS A 470 7.81 3.81 39.62
C LYS A 470 7.58 2.32 39.82
N GLU A 471 6.32 1.89 40.08
CA GLU A 471 5.97 0.50 40.16
C GLU A 471 6.19 -0.24 38.83
N GLN A 472 5.70 0.32 37.70
CA GLN A 472 5.91 -0.24 36.35
C GLN A 472 7.40 -0.26 35.97
N LEU A 473 8.17 0.77 36.31
CA LEU A 473 9.62 0.81 36.09
C LEU A 473 10.37 -0.23 36.95
N SER A 474 9.78 -0.69 38.05
CA SER A 474 10.36 -1.74 38.88
C SER A 474 10.05 -3.15 38.37
N ASP A 475 9.05 -3.32 37.50
CA ASP A 475 8.69 -4.59 36.89
C ASP A 475 9.59 -4.91 35.67
N PRO A 476 10.47 -5.94 35.73
CA PRO A 476 11.27 -6.34 34.60
C PRO A 476 10.47 -6.78 33.37
N LYS A 477 9.26 -7.34 33.56
CA LYS A 477 8.40 -7.80 32.45
C LYS A 477 7.88 -6.61 31.64
N ALA A 478 7.43 -5.54 32.30
CA ALA A 478 6.97 -4.33 31.65
C ALA A 478 8.07 -3.65 30.84
N ARG A 479 9.34 -3.69 31.31
CA ARG A 479 10.50 -3.14 30.62
C ARG A 479 11.01 -4.01 29.47
N GLN A 480 10.77 -5.32 29.50
CA GLN A 480 11.21 -6.30 28.49
C GLN A 480 10.19 -6.50 27.39
N ASP A 481 8.89 -6.31 27.67
CA ASP A 481 7.85 -6.29 26.67
C ASP A 481 8.02 -5.06 25.76
N TRP A 482 8.27 -5.29 24.49
CA TRP A 482 8.57 -4.21 23.55
C TRP A 482 7.45 -3.16 23.46
N ALA A 483 6.21 -3.61 23.35
CA ALA A 483 5.06 -2.71 23.20
C ALA A 483 4.78 -1.92 24.50
N GLN A 484 4.94 -2.55 25.65
CA GLN A 484 4.76 -1.91 26.96
C GLN A 484 5.90 -0.92 27.26
N SER A 485 7.13 -1.29 26.93
CA SER A 485 8.30 -0.42 27.15
C SER A 485 8.21 0.88 26.34
N GLU A 486 7.73 0.85 25.09
CA GLU A 486 7.50 2.05 24.30
C GLU A 486 6.40 2.96 24.87
N ARG A 487 5.31 2.37 25.35
CA ARG A 487 4.23 3.13 25.99
C ARG A 487 4.68 3.80 27.27
N LEU A 488 5.39 3.06 28.13
CA LEU A 488 5.98 3.62 29.36
C LEU A 488 6.94 4.76 29.06
N ALA A 489 7.82 4.60 28.08
CA ALA A 489 8.75 5.63 27.69
C ALA A 489 8.04 6.89 27.14
N ALA A 490 6.94 6.71 26.38
CA ALA A 490 6.12 7.81 25.90
C ALA A 490 5.44 8.57 27.06
N VAL A 491 4.88 7.87 28.04
CA VAL A 491 4.31 8.52 29.24
C VAL A 491 5.37 9.24 30.04
N ILE A 492 6.53 8.62 30.26
CA ILE A 492 7.65 9.22 31.03
C ILE A 492 8.06 10.54 30.36
N VAL A 493 8.22 10.56 29.09
CA VAL A 493 8.66 11.75 28.38
C VAL A 493 7.63 12.88 28.41
N ARG A 494 6.35 12.55 28.46
CA ARG A 494 5.26 13.53 28.47
C ARG A 494 4.89 14.01 29.86
N ALA A 495 4.86 13.08 30.84
CA ALA A 495 4.18 13.31 32.10
C ALA A 495 5.05 13.13 33.34
N ALA A 496 6.23 12.46 33.24
CA ALA A 496 7.01 12.13 34.42
C ALA A 496 7.65 13.37 35.07
N SER A 497 7.53 13.41 36.37
CA SER A 497 8.22 14.42 37.16
C SER A 497 9.72 14.10 37.27
N ARG A 498 10.48 15.10 37.75
CA ARG A 498 11.91 14.99 38.03
C ARG A 498 12.25 13.88 39.05
N ASN A 499 11.27 13.42 39.87
CA ASN A 499 11.46 12.37 40.87
C ASN A 499 11.77 10.99 40.24
N LEU A 500 11.43 10.79 38.96
CA LEU A 500 11.69 9.56 38.23
C LEU A 500 13.05 9.50 37.54
N ALA A 501 13.87 10.54 37.61
CA ALA A 501 15.18 10.59 36.93
C ALA A 501 16.09 9.40 37.26
N VAL A 502 16.15 8.98 38.53
CA VAL A 502 17.00 7.87 38.97
C VAL A 502 16.53 6.52 38.39
N PRO A 503 15.28 6.08 38.57
CA PRO A 503 14.82 4.82 37.97
C PRO A 503 14.85 4.83 36.43
N VAL A 504 14.58 5.96 35.79
CA VAL A 504 14.69 6.09 34.33
C VAL A 504 16.14 5.93 33.86
N LYS A 505 17.12 6.54 34.57
CA LYS A 505 18.54 6.37 34.27
C LYS A 505 19.01 4.91 34.42
N ALA A 506 18.52 4.21 35.43
CA ALA A 506 18.81 2.80 35.62
C ALA A 506 18.26 1.96 34.44
N TRP A 507 17.01 2.20 34.03
CA TRP A 507 16.42 1.51 32.89
C TRP A 507 17.16 1.82 31.58
N LEU A 508 17.49 3.09 31.32
CA LEU A 508 18.29 3.48 30.16
C LEU A 508 19.62 2.72 30.09
N THR A 509 20.27 2.47 31.26
CA THR A 509 21.54 1.73 31.32
C THR A 509 21.34 0.25 30.90
N GLU A 510 20.19 -0.36 31.19
CA GLU A 510 19.86 -1.72 30.75
C GLU A 510 19.64 -1.82 29.22
N LEU A 511 19.17 -0.74 28.58
CA LEU A 511 18.96 -0.69 27.15
C LEU A 511 20.27 -0.46 26.37
N THR A 512 21.23 0.26 26.94
CA THR A 512 22.46 0.70 26.26
C THR A 512 23.49 -0.36 25.93
N GLY A 513 23.33 -1.58 26.34
CA GLY A 513 24.26 -2.67 26.04
C GLY A 513 23.89 -3.49 24.80
N LYS A 514 22.79 -3.17 24.13
CA LYS A 514 22.28 -3.98 23.00
C LYS A 514 22.86 -3.45 21.68
N PRO A 515 23.33 -4.35 20.78
CA PRO A 515 23.75 -3.94 19.44
C PRO A 515 22.53 -3.49 18.62
N GLY A 516 22.68 -2.40 17.90
CA GLY A 516 21.64 -1.85 17.02
C GLY A 516 21.39 -0.37 17.24
N CYS A 517 20.43 0.18 16.50
CA CYS A 517 19.96 1.55 16.71
C CYS A 517 19.22 1.65 18.04
N ALA A 518 19.31 2.85 18.66
CA ALA A 518 18.51 3.15 19.83
C ALA A 518 17.02 2.88 19.54
N ALA A 519 16.40 2.02 20.34
CA ALA A 519 14.96 1.77 20.25
C ALA A 519 14.18 3.05 20.59
N ASP A 520 12.94 3.17 20.16
CA ASP A 520 12.07 4.32 20.44
C ASP A 520 11.98 4.63 21.94
N ALA A 521 11.93 3.59 22.77
CA ALA A 521 11.98 3.74 24.23
C ALA A 521 13.26 4.41 24.70
N GLU A 522 14.42 3.98 24.19
CA GLU A 522 15.72 4.55 24.56
C GLU A 522 15.82 6.03 24.16
N ALA A 523 15.39 6.39 22.94
CA ALA A 523 15.35 7.77 22.48
C ALA A 523 14.45 8.65 23.37
N SER A 524 13.29 8.16 23.74
CA SER A 524 12.34 8.84 24.63
C SER A 524 12.95 9.08 26.02
N LEU A 525 13.60 8.06 26.60
CA LEU A 525 14.26 8.18 27.91
C LEU A 525 15.47 9.13 27.90
N LEU A 526 16.27 9.11 26.81
CA LEU A 526 17.34 10.06 26.60
C LEU A 526 16.80 11.49 26.55
N GLY A 527 15.70 11.68 25.83
CA GLY A 527 15.03 12.95 25.74
C GLY A 527 14.53 13.46 27.08
N TYR A 528 13.86 12.63 27.87
CA TYR A 528 13.42 12.97 29.21
C TYR A 528 14.60 13.43 30.11
N LEU A 529 15.70 12.66 30.16
CA LEU A 529 16.86 12.99 30.95
C LEU A 529 17.56 14.26 30.43
N PHE A 530 17.63 14.47 29.13
CA PHE A 530 18.17 15.68 28.53
C PHE A 530 17.40 16.93 28.98
N ARG A 531 16.06 16.87 28.94
CA ARG A 531 15.17 17.94 29.44
C ARG A 531 15.43 18.28 30.90
N LEU A 532 15.82 17.30 31.71
CA LEU A 532 16.18 17.50 33.11
C LEU A 532 17.60 18.04 33.28
N GLY A 533 18.35 18.30 32.23
CA GLY A 533 19.72 18.82 32.25
C GLY A 533 20.78 17.74 32.55
N ASP A 534 20.48 16.43 32.31
CA ASP A 534 21.49 15.38 32.52
C ASP A 534 22.59 15.48 31.45
N PRO A 535 23.86 15.79 31.85
CA PRO A 535 24.92 16.00 30.88
C PRO A 535 25.34 14.71 30.15
N THR A 536 25.05 13.55 30.72
CA THR A 536 25.35 12.26 30.10
C THR A 536 24.41 12.02 28.95
N ALA A 537 23.10 12.32 29.12
CA ALA A 537 22.11 12.23 28.08
C ALA A 537 22.43 13.19 26.92
N GLY A 538 22.79 14.43 27.20
CA GLY A 538 23.16 15.40 26.18
C GLY A 538 24.40 14.98 25.38
N LYS A 539 25.45 14.48 26.06
CA LYS A 539 26.66 13.96 25.41
C LYS A 539 26.33 12.75 24.52
N ARG A 540 25.48 11.84 25.00
CA ARG A 540 25.09 10.66 24.25
C ARG A 540 24.24 11.01 23.04
N LEU A 541 23.25 11.89 23.17
CA LEU A 541 22.47 12.39 22.04
C LEU A 541 23.36 13.01 20.97
N SER A 542 24.33 13.84 21.37
CA SER A 542 25.30 14.40 20.44
C SER A 542 26.09 13.32 19.72
N SER A 543 26.66 12.36 20.42
CA SER A 543 27.42 11.23 19.83
C SER A 543 26.60 10.38 18.91
N GLU A 544 25.39 9.98 19.31
CA GLU A 544 24.48 9.17 18.51
C GLU A 544 24.02 9.87 17.23
N LEU A 545 23.82 11.19 17.28
CA LEU A 545 23.41 11.98 16.11
C LEU A 545 24.55 12.24 15.12
N TRP A 546 25.84 12.21 15.60
CA TRP A 546 26.97 12.72 14.80
C TRP A 546 27.96 11.66 14.35
N ASP A 547 28.30 10.73 15.23
CA ASP A 547 29.43 9.84 15.03
C ASP A 547 29.04 8.55 14.33
N ARG A 548 27.75 8.27 14.22
CA ARG A 548 27.25 7.03 13.59
C ARG A 548 27.15 7.17 12.08
N LYS A 549 27.78 6.23 11.39
CA LYS A 549 27.73 6.12 9.92
C LYS A 549 26.53 5.33 9.42
N ASP A 550 25.74 4.75 10.33
CA ASP A 550 24.53 4.00 10.03
C ASP A 550 23.27 4.89 10.13
N ASP A 551 22.12 4.33 9.76
CA ASP A 551 20.83 5.05 9.75
C ASP A 551 20.27 5.36 11.13
N CYS A 552 20.98 5.00 12.20
CA CYS A 552 20.51 5.13 13.57
C CYS A 552 20.29 6.58 14.00
N GLY A 553 21.10 7.52 13.48
CA GLY A 553 20.89 8.95 13.76
C GLY A 553 19.54 9.46 13.25
N GLY A 554 19.12 9.02 12.06
CA GLY A 554 17.81 9.37 11.50
C GLY A 554 16.65 8.73 12.29
N GLN A 555 16.78 7.50 12.73
CA GLN A 555 15.78 6.83 13.57
C GLN A 555 15.65 7.53 14.94
N LEU A 556 16.78 7.89 15.56
CA LEU A 556 16.78 8.61 16.81
C LEU A 556 16.07 9.97 16.68
N LEU A 557 16.37 10.75 15.63
CA LEU A 557 15.68 12.03 15.37
C LEU A 557 14.18 11.86 15.17
N ARG A 558 13.75 10.82 14.45
CA ARG A 558 12.32 10.49 14.27
C ARG A 558 11.65 10.19 15.59
N SER A 559 12.30 9.43 16.47
CA SER A 559 11.78 9.10 17.79
C SER A 559 11.75 10.32 18.71
N LEU A 560 12.74 11.20 18.61
CA LEU A 560 12.78 12.46 19.34
C LEU A 560 11.75 13.46 18.84
N HIS A 561 11.41 13.44 17.55
CA HIS A 561 10.36 14.31 17.01
C HIS A 561 8.98 14.02 17.63
N ALA A 562 8.68 12.76 17.93
CA ALA A 562 7.45 12.39 18.65
C ALA A 562 7.39 12.95 20.09
N VAL A 563 8.52 13.43 20.57
CA VAL A 563 8.64 14.09 21.88
C VAL A 563 8.73 15.59 21.63
N ARG A 564 7.75 16.36 22.11
CA ARG A 564 7.72 17.81 21.94
C ARG A 564 8.94 18.45 22.62
N TYR A 565 9.83 19.06 21.85
CA TYR A 565 11.04 19.62 22.41
C TYR A 565 11.12 21.11 22.36
N SER A 566 11.61 21.53 23.49
CA SER A 566 12.12 22.83 23.81
C SER A 566 13.29 23.24 22.88
N ASP A 567 13.56 24.54 22.90
CA ASP A 567 14.70 25.21 22.20
C ASP A 567 16.07 24.55 22.43
N GLU A 568 16.18 23.70 23.45
CA GLU A 568 17.44 23.05 23.85
C GLU A 568 17.93 21.99 22.87
N LEU A 569 17.04 21.30 22.14
CA LEU A 569 17.43 20.35 21.08
C LEU A 569 17.80 21.02 19.76
N LEU A 570 17.32 22.22 19.51
CA LEU A 570 17.54 22.90 18.24
C LEU A 570 19.02 23.03 17.86
N PRO A 571 19.95 23.33 18.77
CA PRO A 571 21.38 23.36 18.45
C PRO A 571 21.92 22.01 17.98
N LEU A 572 21.47 20.90 18.61
CA LEU A 572 21.87 19.55 18.23
C LEU A 572 21.35 19.19 16.85
N VAL A 573 20.06 19.42 16.61
CA VAL A 573 19.42 19.12 15.31
C VAL A 573 19.97 20.02 14.20
N SER A 574 20.19 21.30 14.47
CA SER A 574 20.81 22.24 13.52
C SER A 574 22.21 21.78 13.10
N HIS A 575 22.96 21.21 14.03
CA HIS A 575 24.24 20.61 13.70
C HIS A 575 24.03 19.33 12.84
N ALA A 576 23.00 18.52 13.03
CA ALA A 576 22.70 17.33 12.21
C ALA A 576 22.48 17.64 10.71
N LEU A 577 22.12 18.85 10.33
CA LEU A 577 22.10 19.27 8.93
C LEU A 577 23.49 19.19 8.24
N LYS A 578 24.57 19.15 9.00
CA LYS A 578 25.94 19.04 8.49
C LYS A 578 26.44 17.60 8.40
N SER A 579 25.59 16.61 8.79
CA SER A 579 25.93 15.20 8.73
C SER A 579 26.22 14.75 7.28
N PRO A 580 27.20 13.86 7.07
CA PRO A 580 27.40 13.23 5.77
C PRO A 580 26.29 12.19 5.44
N ASN A 581 25.47 11.78 6.43
CA ASN A 581 24.39 10.82 6.22
C ASN A 581 23.10 11.54 5.73
N PRO A 582 22.65 11.32 4.47
CA PRO A 582 21.47 11.99 3.91
C PRO A 582 20.20 11.74 4.72
N ILE A 583 20.05 10.55 5.33
CA ILE A 583 18.86 10.18 6.12
C ILE A 583 18.80 11.03 7.39
N ALA A 584 19.93 11.18 8.09
CA ALA A 584 20.00 12.04 9.27
C ALA A 584 19.70 13.51 8.93
N VAL A 585 20.24 14.00 7.80
CA VAL A 585 19.95 15.37 7.31
C VAL A 585 18.48 15.53 6.96
N THR A 586 17.87 14.55 6.30
CA THR A 586 16.43 14.54 5.97
C THR A 586 15.58 14.67 7.24
N GLN A 587 15.83 13.85 8.24
CA GLN A 587 15.09 13.90 9.51
C GLN A 587 15.34 15.20 10.29
N ALA A 588 16.57 15.70 10.27
CA ALA A 588 16.90 16.98 10.88
C ALA A 588 16.16 18.16 10.19
N ALA A 589 16.08 18.15 8.87
CA ALA A 589 15.37 19.17 8.12
C ALA A 589 13.87 19.19 8.49
N LEU A 590 13.21 18.04 8.47
CA LEU A 590 11.80 17.93 8.82
C LEU A 590 11.54 18.34 10.29
N PHE A 591 12.42 17.93 11.22
CA PHE A 591 12.35 18.36 12.61
C PHE A 591 12.46 19.90 12.77
N LEU A 592 13.38 20.54 12.05
CA LEU A 592 13.52 21.99 12.08
C LEU A 592 12.33 22.71 11.45
N GLY A 593 11.72 22.15 10.39
CA GLY A 593 10.49 22.69 9.83
C GLY A 593 9.32 22.69 10.83
N GLU A 594 9.28 21.68 11.69
CA GLU A 594 8.21 21.57 12.70
C GLU A 594 8.51 22.36 13.99
N HIS A 595 9.73 22.29 14.51
CA HIS A 595 10.10 22.83 15.83
C HIS A 595 11.13 23.95 15.77
N GLY A 596 11.69 24.23 14.59
CA GLY A 596 12.73 25.25 14.44
C GLY A 596 12.23 26.67 14.70
N SER A 597 13.16 27.58 14.83
CA SER A 597 12.92 29.02 14.93
C SER A 597 13.27 29.71 13.59
N PRO A 598 12.94 30.99 13.40
CA PRO A 598 13.34 31.72 12.19
C PRO A 598 14.83 31.65 11.87
N SER A 599 15.71 31.49 12.91
CA SER A 599 17.16 31.29 12.67
C SER A 599 17.51 29.94 12.03
N SER A 600 16.59 28.98 12.01
CA SER A 600 16.76 27.69 11.33
C SER A 600 16.58 27.81 9.81
N GLU A 601 15.90 28.84 9.34
CA GLU A 601 15.63 29.07 7.93
C GLU A 601 16.92 29.20 7.11
N ASP A 602 17.85 30.05 7.55
CA ASP A 602 19.14 30.23 6.88
C ASP A 602 19.94 28.93 6.76
N LEU A 603 19.90 28.09 7.80
CA LEU A 603 20.60 26.81 7.81
C LEU A 603 19.98 25.81 6.80
N LEU A 604 18.65 25.79 6.71
CA LEU A 604 17.92 24.98 5.74
C LEU A 604 18.20 25.44 4.30
N TRP A 605 18.20 26.77 4.05
CA TRP A 605 18.57 27.34 2.76
C TRP A 605 19.99 26.99 2.37
N GLN A 606 20.97 27.19 3.24
CA GLN A 606 22.36 26.84 2.98
C GLN A 606 22.51 25.35 2.60
N ARG A 607 21.80 24.47 3.28
CA ARG A 607 21.85 23.04 3.00
C ARG A 607 21.23 22.69 1.66
N LEU A 608 20.08 23.29 1.35
CA LEU A 608 19.36 23.09 0.08
C LEU A 608 20.18 23.60 -1.11
N GLU A 609 20.75 24.78 -1.02
CA GLU A 609 21.60 25.35 -2.06
C GLU A 609 22.88 24.53 -2.29
N SER A 610 23.47 24.02 -1.21
CA SER A 610 24.61 23.08 -1.32
C SER A 610 24.20 21.80 -2.07
N LEU A 611 22.99 21.26 -1.83
CA LEU A 611 22.46 20.13 -2.54
C LEU A 611 22.22 20.44 -4.02
N TRP A 612 21.59 21.57 -4.32
CA TRP A 612 21.35 22.01 -5.71
C TRP A 612 22.66 22.17 -6.47
N THR A 613 23.65 22.81 -5.86
CA THR A 613 24.97 22.95 -6.47
C THR A 613 25.63 21.62 -6.78
N ALA A 614 25.53 20.65 -5.86
CA ALA A 614 26.13 19.33 -6.02
C ALA A 614 25.45 18.47 -7.11
N TRP A 615 24.16 18.72 -7.39
CA TRP A 615 23.36 17.91 -8.29
C TRP A 615 22.88 18.64 -9.56
N HIS A 616 23.21 19.90 -9.74
CA HIS A 616 22.76 20.73 -10.87
C HIS A 616 22.96 20.05 -12.23
N ASP A 617 24.17 19.58 -12.50
CA ASP A 617 24.52 18.93 -13.77
C ASP A 617 23.94 17.51 -13.92
N ARG A 618 23.35 16.99 -12.85
CA ARG A 618 22.77 15.64 -12.75
C ARG A 618 21.30 15.64 -12.33
N ALA A 619 20.61 16.76 -12.54
CA ALA A 619 19.23 16.94 -12.14
C ALA A 619 18.27 15.87 -12.75
N SER A 620 18.55 15.41 -13.97
CA SER A 620 17.80 14.34 -14.63
C SER A 620 17.88 12.99 -13.88
N GLU A 621 19.00 12.70 -13.21
CA GLU A 621 19.13 11.48 -12.40
C GLU A 621 18.24 11.54 -11.13
N LEU A 622 18.13 12.72 -10.51
CA LEU A 622 17.22 12.96 -9.39
C LEU A 622 15.76 12.79 -9.81
N GLN A 623 15.38 13.31 -10.97
CA GLN A 623 14.02 13.22 -11.51
C GLN A 623 13.63 11.76 -11.80
N VAL A 624 14.52 10.98 -12.41
CA VAL A 624 14.29 9.54 -12.67
C VAL A 624 14.23 8.74 -11.39
N ALA A 625 15.06 9.07 -10.39
CA ALA A 625 15.05 8.42 -9.09
C ALA A 625 13.75 8.64 -8.32
N ALA A 626 13.07 9.78 -8.53
CA ALA A 626 11.76 10.06 -7.93
C ALA A 626 10.66 9.09 -8.39
N MET A 627 10.78 8.54 -9.59
CA MET A 627 9.79 7.59 -10.16
C MET A 627 10.06 6.13 -9.78
N ASN A 628 11.24 5.82 -9.25
CA ASN A 628 11.66 4.45 -8.93
C ASN A 628 11.70 4.22 -7.41
N PHE A 629 10.66 3.64 -6.86
CA PHE A 629 10.60 3.19 -5.45
C PHE A 629 11.48 1.95 -5.22
N SER A 630 12.78 2.05 -5.40
CA SER A 630 13.67 0.99 -4.94
C SER A 630 14.24 1.34 -3.57
N ALA A 631 14.09 0.44 -2.61
CA ALA A 631 14.58 0.58 -1.23
C ALA A 631 16.12 0.53 -1.11
N SER A 632 16.84 0.55 -2.20
CA SER A 632 18.29 0.50 -2.18
C SER A 632 18.88 1.90 -2.02
N ALA A 633 20.01 1.97 -1.33
CA ALA A 633 20.80 3.18 -1.04
C ALA A 633 21.34 3.89 -2.30
N ASN A 634 20.48 4.17 -3.28
CA ASN A 634 20.86 4.95 -4.46
C ASN A 634 21.08 6.41 -4.04
N PRO A 635 22.28 6.97 -4.20
CA PRO A 635 22.58 8.35 -3.85
C PRO A 635 21.63 9.39 -4.46
N ALA A 636 21.15 9.15 -5.69
CA ALA A 636 20.18 10.04 -6.36
C ALA A 636 18.81 10.01 -5.68
N GLN A 637 18.36 8.84 -5.22
CA GLN A 637 17.09 8.72 -4.48
C GLN A 637 17.17 9.38 -3.10
N GLN A 638 18.27 9.18 -2.38
CA GLN A 638 18.51 9.86 -1.09
C GLN A 638 18.59 11.37 -1.27
N ALA A 639 19.25 11.84 -2.31
CA ALA A 639 19.35 13.27 -2.62
C ALA A 639 17.99 13.87 -3.00
N ASN A 640 17.15 13.15 -3.75
CA ASN A 640 15.78 13.56 -4.06
C ASN A 640 14.90 13.64 -2.80
N GLN A 641 14.96 12.64 -1.92
CA GLN A 641 14.23 12.67 -0.64
C GLN A 641 14.70 13.84 0.24
N LEU A 642 16.00 14.10 0.25
CA LEU A 642 16.56 15.22 0.98
C LEU A 642 16.12 16.57 0.38
N GLU A 643 16.08 16.71 -0.95
CA GLU A 643 15.56 17.92 -1.60
C GLU A 643 14.13 18.22 -1.17
N GLN A 644 13.25 17.20 -1.26
CA GLN A 644 11.86 17.33 -0.86
C GLN A 644 11.71 17.68 0.65
N ALA A 645 12.50 17.06 1.50
CA ALA A 645 12.44 17.32 2.95
C ALA A 645 12.88 18.74 3.31
N LEU A 646 13.96 19.22 2.69
CA LEU A 646 14.44 20.60 2.88
C LEU A 646 13.44 21.62 2.33
N ALA A 647 12.86 21.35 1.15
CA ALA A 647 11.82 22.19 0.57
C ALA A 647 10.56 22.21 1.46
N SER A 648 10.14 21.06 1.98
CA SER A 648 9.00 20.96 2.88
C SER A 648 9.23 21.70 4.21
N ALA A 649 10.43 21.55 4.78
CA ALA A 649 10.81 22.25 6.01
C ALA A 649 10.80 23.77 5.85
N LEU A 650 11.16 24.28 4.67
CA LEU A 650 11.10 25.71 4.34
C LEU A 650 9.68 26.18 4.05
N ALA A 651 8.96 25.51 3.13
CA ALA A 651 7.66 25.94 2.64
C ALA A 651 6.54 25.80 3.69
N HIS A 652 6.64 24.80 4.58
CA HIS A 652 5.59 24.43 5.54
C HIS A 652 6.02 24.54 7.00
N ALA A 653 7.02 25.36 7.27
CA ALA A 653 7.47 25.60 8.64
C ALA A 653 6.33 26.09 9.54
N LYS A 654 6.25 25.56 10.77
CA LYS A 654 5.20 25.94 11.73
C LYS A 654 5.44 27.31 12.37
N ASN A 655 6.71 27.68 12.58
CA ASN A 655 7.08 28.84 13.39
C ASN A 655 7.56 30.06 12.58
N TRP A 656 7.65 29.93 11.25
CA TRP A 656 7.91 31.04 10.32
C TRP A 656 7.21 30.78 8.98
N LYS A 657 7.16 31.81 8.12
CA LYS A 657 6.59 31.68 6.78
C LYS A 657 7.51 32.35 5.78
N LEU A 658 7.78 31.68 4.70
CA LEU A 658 8.50 32.26 3.56
C LEU A 658 7.68 33.40 2.94
N SER A 659 8.36 34.44 2.51
CA SER A 659 7.75 35.47 1.66
C SER A 659 7.44 34.90 0.25
N PRO A 660 6.55 35.55 -0.52
CA PRO A 660 6.29 35.15 -1.90
C PRO A 660 7.55 35.06 -2.77
N ALA A 661 8.50 35.97 -2.57
CA ALA A 661 9.77 35.96 -3.29
C ALA A 661 10.66 34.76 -2.94
N GLU A 662 10.62 34.32 -1.68
CA GLU A 662 11.36 33.13 -1.22
C GLU A 662 10.69 31.83 -1.72
N ILE A 663 9.36 31.78 -1.80
CA ILE A 663 8.64 30.66 -2.42
C ILE A 663 8.97 30.58 -3.91
N ASP A 664 9.03 31.71 -4.63
CA ASP A 664 9.45 31.75 -6.04
C ASP A 664 10.92 31.33 -6.21
N ARG A 665 11.81 31.74 -5.28
CA ARG A 665 13.20 31.25 -5.23
C ARG A 665 13.26 29.74 -5.02
N LEU A 666 12.49 29.20 -4.08
CA LEU A 666 12.41 27.78 -3.80
C LEU A 666 11.95 27.01 -5.04
N ARG A 667 10.82 27.42 -5.64
CA ARG A 667 10.27 26.82 -6.84
C ARG A 667 11.23 26.83 -8.02
N SER A 668 11.90 27.95 -8.28
CA SER A 668 12.82 28.09 -9.39
C SER A 668 14.14 27.33 -9.19
N GLY A 669 14.56 27.12 -7.95
CA GLY A 669 15.75 26.33 -7.60
C GLY A 669 15.53 24.83 -7.62
N CYS A 670 14.29 24.35 -7.45
CA CYS A 670 13.97 22.91 -7.42
C CYS A 670 14.49 22.16 -8.64
N LEU A 671 15.29 21.13 -8.42
CA LEU A 671 15.81 20.25 -9.47
C LEU A 671 14.77 19.21 -9.91
N THR A 672 13.79 18.87 -9.06
CA THR A 672 12.78 17.86 -9.34
C THR A 672 11.36 18.44 -9.35
N ASP A 673 10.44 17.77 -10.08
CA ASP A 673 9.02 18.13 -10.07
C ASP A 673 8.40 17.90 -8.68
N ALA A 674 8.84 16.87 -7.98
CA ALA A 674 8.38 16.58 -6.62
C ALA A 674 8.74 17.71 -5.64
N CYS A 675 9.90 18.34 -5.78
CA CYS A 675 10.28 19.53 -5.01
C CYS A 675 9.36 20.71 -5.36
N ARG A 676 9.05 20.92 -6.65
CA ARG A 676 8.12 21.99 -7.11
C ARG A 676 6.71 21.80 -6.55
N GLU A 677 6.20 20.56 -6.54
CA GLU A 677 4.91 20.23 -5.91
C GLU A 677 4.86 20.55 -4.43
N VAL A 678 5.98 20.33 -3.72
CA VAL A 678 6.11 20.73 -2.29
C VAL A 678 6.09 22.24 -2.16
N ALA A 679 6.85 22.97 -2.98
CA ALA A 679 6.89 24.44 -2.94
C ALA A 679 5.52 25.08 -3.29
N ASP A 680 4.71 24.42 -4.14
CA ASP A 680 3.37 24.85 -4.53
C ASP A 680 2.28 24.46 -3.51
N GLY A 681 2.63 23.74 -2.45
CA GLY A 681 1.69 23.29 -1.41
C GLY A 681 0.81 22.11 -1.81
N HIS A 682 1.07 21.47 -2.95
CA HIS A 682 0.34 20.28 -3.41
C HIS A 682 0.76 18.99 -2.68
N ARG A 683 1.91 19.04 -2.03
CA ARG A 683 2.46 17.92 -1.27
C ARG A 683 3.12 18.42 0.01
N VAL A 684 2.70 17.92 1.14
CA VAL A 684 3.34 18.15 2.44
C VAL A 684 4.01 16.85 2.88
N LEU A 685 5.31 16.91 3.15
CA LEU A 685 6.01 15.81 3.80
C LEU A 685 5.90 15.98 5.30
N ASN A 686 5.18 15.08 5.93
CA ASN A 686 5.12 14.97 7.39
C ASN A 686 6.13 13.91 7.84
N LEU A 687 6.73 14.14 9.01
CA LEU A 687 7.59 13.19 9.70
C LEU A 687 6.85 11.90 10.08
#